data_81ba5989912613ee2c9411712f5bf94b
#
_entry.id   81ba5989912613ee2c9411712f5bf94b
#
_cell.length_a   1.000
_cell.length_b   1.000
_cell.length_c   1.000
_cell.angle_alpha   90.00
_cell.angle_beta   90.00
_cell.angle_gamma   90.00
#
_symmetry.space_group_name_H-M   'P 1'
#
loop_
_entity.id
_entity.type
_entity.pdbx_description
1 polymer ?
#
loop_
_entity_poly.entity_id
_entity_poly.type
_entity_poly.pdbx_seq_one_letter_code
_entity_poly.pdbx_strand_id
1 'polypeptide(L)'
;MKSLSVILLLASGVSCQKQEAMDDGGGTRGFVIRASLEEGAANTRTSMSPNEDETSYAVFWNETDCISVNGIASESISIQEDRRSAEFTFLKGFESALYAAYPASVVSKYESGALTLLLPNVQTWSESDQFDPAAAVMLAQAADGASLRFRHAMAYLRVTLSEASDPEPIAAVVLSANDGSALCGAFQATYGSDLWTLTPQESAASQVELRCGTQGAPLGSQMVIAIPAGEYAAGLTVQVKDVSGDYQVRKSVNAFTATAGRIYDMSFAFEPEGGTSSNDIFSVSDWELFAEKIAAGETFEGQTVNLMADLSVPEYFAYANGTFEGTFEGNGKTMTAGANVWPLFATVGEKGVVRNLNFDGAFTTMVNPASAGNAVIAKVNLGVIQDCTNSADTEVTVSGSLIFGALVAQNGGTLERCINYGNVTVTQTASASSGFYGGGLAAIGHTVLGTATATQLDIDETCRAGNFVDCENHGNLTIQCAGAAPIRSGFGGICGIVYMNGVSFTGCENYGNVIRTDDAAKAASNNGSATVGGILGRSAAWFTTAAGDSKALDVEVNGFDTRYENCVNEGTVQVSCRHSGGIMPNSSGARLDAAGGIVGAAIGVGDQFQRIISCHNKGAVVGGWTTAVNTTALGGLVGLATGTEITGSISSGDVRSVDATYYIGAAGGAVGFARRDVVLAGDCLIQSRIDAWTPSGKSLLTGLLFGNVVTAATASDLRVAGEISEDGVSAGVGVDNFSGFLADPASNVQPTTSNIVWYEE
;
A
#
# COMPACT_ATOMS: atom_id res chain seq x y z
N MET A 1 -25.68 -28.95 2.53
CA MET A 1 -26.40 -27.71 2.90
C MET A 1 -25.39 -26.60 2.93
N LYS A 2 -25.35 -25.83 1.86
CA LYS A 2 -24.37 -24.70 1.70
C LYS A 2 -25.00 -23.48 2.34
N SER A 3 -24.38 -22.97 3.39
CA SER A 3 -24.72 -21.69 3.99
C SER A 3 -24.05 -20.59 3.16
N LEU A 4 -24.85 -19.88 2.39
CA LEU A 4 -24.44 -18.69 1.66
C LEU A 4 -24.49 -17.54 2.67
N SER A 5 -23.34 -17.12 3.18
CA SER A 5 -23.25 -15.87 3.94
C SER A 5 -23.18 -14.73 2.95
N VAL A 6 -24.33 -14.14 2.69
CA VAL A 6 -24.44 -12.84 2.03
C VAL A 6 -23.87 -11.80 3.02
N ILE A 7 -22.70 -11.25 2.72
CA ILE A 7 -22.20 -10.06 3.39
C ILE A 7 -23.01 -8.89 2.85
N LEU A 8 -24.01 -8.49 3.61
CA LEU A 8 -24.77 -7.29 3.38
C LEU A 8 -23.83 -6.11 3.69
N LEU A 9 -23.36 -5.38 2.68
CA LEU A 9 -22.72 -4.09 2.86
C LEU A 9 -23.78 -3.15 3.48
N LEU A 10 -23.63 -2.89 4.75
CA LEU A 10 -24.29 -1.79 5.40
C LEU A 10 -23.54 -0.51 5.00
N ALA A 11 -23.95 0.10 3.90
CA ALA A 11 -23.78 1.53 3.77
C ALA A 11 -24.45 2.14 5.00
N SER A 12 -23.67 2.70 5.90
CA SER A 12 -24.18 3.47 7.04
C SER A 12 -24.72 4.80 6.54
N GLY A 13 -25.83 4.73 5.79
CA GLY A 13 -26.70 5.87 5.62
C GLY A 13 -27.22 6.23 6.99
N VAL A 14 -26.76 7.34 7.55
CA VAL A 14 -27.41 7.98 8.68
C VAL A 14 -28.75 8.51 8.16
N SER A 15 -29.73 7.63 8.11
CA SER A 15 -31.12 8.00 7.86
C SER A 15 -31.64 8.61 9.16
N CYS A 16 -32.03 9.87 9.14
CA CYS A 16 -32.89 10.45 10.19
C CYS A 16 -34.23 9.73 10.19
N GLN A 17 -34.34 8.61 10.90
CA GLN A 17 -35.63 7.95 11.11
C GLN A 17 -36.43 8.73 12.16
N LYS A 18 -37.63 9.14 11.80
CA LYS A 18 -38.64 9.69 12.70
C LYS A 18 -39.00 8.64 13.75
N GLN A 19 -38.46 8.77 14.96
CA GLN A 19 -38.92 8.00 16.11
C GLN A 19 -40.10 8.77 16.73
N GLU A 20 -41.28 8.17 16.66
CA GLU A 20 -42.46 8.73 17.39
C GLU A 20 -42.12 8.76 18.87
N ALA A 21 -42.19 9.97 19.46
CA ALA A 21 -41.96 10.21 20.86
C ALA A 21 -43.02 9.48 21.67
N MET A 22 -42.64 8.48 22.45
CA MET A 22 -43.37 8.09 23.64
C MET A 22 -43.10 9.15 24.71
N ASP A 23 -44.16 9.80 25.14
CA ASP A 23 -44.22 10.82 26.20
C ASP A 23 -43.94 10.12 27.55
N ASP A 24 -42.67 10.16 28.00
CA ASP A 24 -42.28 9.79 29.36
C ASP A 24 -41.59 10.99 29.99
N GLY A 25 -42.28 11.63 30.93
CA GLY A 25 -42.03 12.88 31.63
C GLY A 25 -40.66 13.08 32.29
N GLY A 26 -39.63 13.27 31.49
CA GLY A 26 -38.26 13.60 31.89
C GLY A 26 -37.50 14.27 30.77
N GLY A 27 -38.03 15.38 30.22
CA GLY A 27 -37.53 16.01 29.01
C GLY A 27 -36.12 16.58 29.15
N THR A 28 -35.12 15.96 28.57
CA THR A 28 -33.91 16.63 28.06
C THR A 28 -34.36 17.61 26.97
N ARG A 29 -34.41 18.92 27.30
CA ARG A 29 -34.67 19.95 26.28
C ARG A 29 -33.55 19.89 25.24
N GLY A 30 -33.87 19.44 24.04
CA GLY A 30 -32.96 19.51 22.90
C GLY A 30 -32.53 20.95 22.64
N PHE A 31 -31.29 21.14 22.25
CA PHE A 31 -30.76 22.43 21.84
C PHE A 31 -31.20 22.70 20.38
N VAL A 32 -31.84 23.87 20.15
CA VAL A 32 -32.39 24.22 18.82
C VAL A 32 -31.53 25.30 18.17
N ILE A 33 -31.12 25.07 16.93
CA ILE A 33 -30.42 26.04 16.08
C ILE A 33 -31.33 26.41 14.90
N ARG A 34 -31.48 27.70 14.67
CA ARG A 34 -32.15 28.21 13.46
C ARG A 34 -31.17 28.24 12.31
N ALA A 35 -31.60 27.75 11.15
CA ALA A 35 -30.84 27.78 9.92
C ALA A 35 -31.66 28.47 8.83
N SER A 36 -30.98 29.29 8.04
CA SER A 36 -31.56 29.91 6.85
C SER A 36 -30.62 29.74 5.64
N LEU A 37 -31.20 29.73 4.44
CA LEU A 37 -30.51 29.69 3.17
C LEU A 37 -30.27 31.12 2.66
N GLU A 38 -29.12 31.40 2.06
CA GLU A 38 -28.76 32.75 1.59
C GLU A 38 -29.70 33.21 0.46
N GLU A 39 -30.11 34.48 0.49
CA GLU A 39 -30.87 35.09 -0.61
C GLU A 39 -29.93 35.52 -1.74
N GLY A 40 -30.28 35.22 -3.00
CA GLY A 40 -29.68 35.83 -4.19
C GLY A 40 -28.44 35.20 -4.77
N ALA A 41 -27.91 34.11 -4.25
CA ALA A 41 -27.00 33.26 -5.03
C ALA A 41 -27.83 32.43 -6.01
N ALA A 42 -27.46 32.41 -7.29
CA ALA A 42 -28.14 31.57 -8.26
C ALA A 42 -27.97 30.07 -7.84
N ASN A 43 -28.88 29.51 -7.09
CA ASN A 43 -29.72 28.36 -7.32
C ASN A 43 -29.11 26.99 -7.31
N THR A 44 -29.17 26.34 -6.17
CA THR A 44 -29.25 24.90 -6.05
C THR A 44 -29.84 24.46 -4.70
N ARG A 45 -30.30 23.32 -4.58
CA ARG A 45 -31.36 22.74 -3.81
C ARG A 45 -30.94 21.76 -2.72
N THR A 46 -31.76 21.57 -1.72
CA THR A 46 -32.20 20.25 -1.25
C THR A 46 -33.40 19.71 -2.10
N SER A 47 -34.25 20.53 -2.72
CA SER A 47 -35.12 20.22 -3.86
C SER A 47 -35.14 21.39 -4.84
N MET A 48 -34.93 21.21 -6.16
CA MET A 48 -34.86 22.27 -7.16
C MET A 48 -36.21 22.52 -7.82
N SER A 49 -36.64 23.77 -7.83
CA SER A 49 -37.68 24.22 -8.76
C SER A 49 -37.10 25.39 -9.55
N PRO A 50 -37.18 25.37 -10.89
CA PRO A 50 -36.76 26.52 -11.66
C PRO A 50 -37.64 27.71 -11.30
N ASN A 51 -37.00 28.88 -11.17
CA ASN A 51 -37.77 30.13 -11.05
C ASN A 51 -38.48 30.43 -12.36
N GLU A 52 -39.43 31.34 -12.33
CA GLU A 52 -40.25 31.72 -13.54
C GLU A 52 -39.38 32.17 -14.72
N ASP A 53 -38.17 32.61 -14.51
CA ASP A 53 -37.22 33.05 -15.55
C ASP A 53 -36.32 31.93 -16.08
N GLU A 54 -36.42 30.68 -15.57
CA GLU A 54 -35.60 29.50 -15.90
C GLU A 54 -34.07 29.69 -15.77
N THR A 55 -33.64 30.88 -15.31
CA THR A 55 -32.19 31.23 -15.18
C THR A 55 -31.65 30.97 -13.78
N SER A 56 -32.57 30.70 -12.90
CA SER A 56 -32.27 30.50 -11.49
C SER A 56 -33.18 29.45 -10.83
N TYR A 57 -32.70 28.83 -9.75
CA TYR A 57 -33.41 27.80 -8.97
C TYR A 57 -33.50 28.21 -7.51
N ALA A 58 -34.63 28.05 -6.86
CA ALA A 58 -34.77 28.29 -5.45
C ALA A 58 -34.33 27.06 -4.63
N VAL A 59 -33.68 27.28 -3.49
CA VAL A 59 -33.28 26.24 -2.52
C VAL A 59 -34.28 26.16 -1.40
N PHE A 60 -34.66 24.93 -1.00
CA PHE A 60 -35.65 24.68 0.03
C PHE A 60 -35.20 23.51 0.93
N TRP A 61 -35.44 23.62 2.23
CA TRP A 61 -35.28 22.53 3.17
C TRP A 61 -36.33 21.42 2.93
N ASN A 62 -35.91 20.16 3.13
CA ASN A 62 -36.76 18.97 3.11
C ASN A 62 -36.82 18.34 4.51
N GLU A 63 -37.88 17.55 4.79
CA GLU A 63 -38.12 16.93 6.09
C GLU A 63 -37.01 15.92 6.51
N THR A 64 -36.23 15.46 5.57
CA THR A 64 -35.14 14.50 5.79
C THR A 64 -33.76 15.16 5.92
N ASP A 65 -33.70 16.50 5.78
CA ASP A 65 -32.41 17.20 5.84
C ASP A 65 -31.79 17.16 7.22
N CYS A 66 -30.47 16.99 7.24
CA CYS A 66 -29.66 16.90 8.44
C CYS A 66 -28.41 17.77 8.28
N ILE A 67 -28.12 18.60 9.26
CA ILE A 67 -26.90 19.42 9.30
C ILE A 67 -25.94 18.92 10.36
N SER A 68 -24.64 19.10 10.14
CA SER A 68 -23.61 18.92 11.15
C SER A 68 -23.21 20.28 11.72
N VAL A 69 -23.12 20.39 13.02
CA VAL A 69 -22.59 21.57 13.71
C VAL A 69 -21.46 21.14 14.63
N ASN A 70 -20.26 21.70 14.44
CA ASN A 70 -19.05 21.32 15.18
C ASN A 70 -18.84 19.78 15.21
N GLY A 71 -19.13 19.09 14.09
CA GLY A 71 -19.01 17.64 13.94
C GLY A 71 -20.16 16.83 14.55
N ILE A 72 -21.21 17.46 15.08
CA ILE A 72 -22.39 16.80 15.66
C ILE A 72 -23.56 16.94 14.69
N ALA A 73 -24.16 15.83 14.28
CA ALA A 73 -25.33 15.82 13.43
C ALA A 73 -26.61 16.21 14.19
N SER A 74 -27.55 16.86 13.48
CA SER A 74 -28.87 17.17 14.04
C SER A 74 -29.75 15.93 14.10
N GLU A 75 -30.67 15.88 15.07
CA GLU A 75 -31.58 14.75 15.30
C GLU A 75 -32.93 14.94 14.55
N SER A 76 -33.35 16.17 14.37
CA SER A 76 -34.61 16.48 13.69
C SER A 76 -34.61 17.89 13.10
N ILE A 77 -35.51 18.11 12.14
CA ILE A 77 -35.73 19.37 11.47
C ILE A 77 -37.21 19.78 11.61
N SER A 78 -37.45 21.07 11.77
CA SER A 78 -38.78 21.70 11.69
C SER A 78 -38.70 22.84 10.68
N ILE A 79 -39.36 22.68 9.54
CA ILE A 79 -39.27 23.60 8.40
C ILE A 79 -40.33 24.69 8.55
N GLN A 80 -39.95 25.93 8.29
CA GLN A 80 -40.89 27.08 8.30
C GLN A 80 -41.70 27.12 6.98
N GLU A 81 -42.80 27.92 6.96
CA GLU A 81 -43.69 28.03 5.80
C GLU A 81 -42.99 28.46 4.51
N ASP A 82 -41.92 29.27 4.63
CA ASP A 82 -41.12 29.70 3.48
C ASP A 82 -40.21 28.60 2.92
N ARG A 83 -40.08 27.49 3.65
CA ARG A 83 -39.17 26.35 3.36
C ARG A 83 -37.70 26.75 3.19
N ARG A 84 -37.34 28.01 3.41
CA ARG A 84 -35.97 28.53 3.36
C ARG A 84 -35.36 28.66 4.74
N SER A 85 -36.20 28.63 5.75
CA SER A 85 -35.83 28.67 7.17
C SER A 85 -36.26 27.38 7.85
N ALA A 86 -35.42 26.87 8.74
CA ALA A 86 -35.70 25.68 9.54
C ALA A 86 -35.07 25.75 10.92
N GLU A 87 -35.61 24.97 11.83
CA GLU A 87 -35.08 24.75 13.18
C GLU A 87 -34.55 23.30 13.24
N PHE A 88 -33.27 23.16 13.60
CA PHE A 88 -32.61 21.87 13.81
C PHE A 88 -32.41 21.61 15.29
N THR A 89 -32.76 20.41 15.74
CA THR A 89 -32.63 20.01 17.15
C THR A 89 -31.41 19.13 17.33
N PHE A 90 -30.63 19.36 18.40
CA PHE A 90 -29.45 18.61 18.79
C PHE A 90 -29.60 18.09 20.22
N LEU A 91 -28.96 16.94 20.53
CA LEU A 91 -28.95 16.37 21.88
C LEU A 91 -28.07 17.17 22.86
N LYS A 92 -27.12 17.97 22.35
CA LYS A 92 -26.19 18.77 23.14
C LYS A 92 -26.21 20.23 22.72
N GLY A 93 -26.01 21.15 23.65
CA GLY A 93 -25.69 22.53 23.35
C GLY A 93 -24.25 22.76 22.94
N PHE A 94 -23.98 23.90 22.35
CA PHE A 94 -22.66 24.31 21.87
C PHE A 94 -22.16 25.50 22.68
N GLU A 95 -20.90 25.44 23.15
CA GLU A 95 -20.30 26.46 24.01
C GLU A 95 -19.36 27.43 23.27
N SER A 96 -19.14 27.20 21.97
CA SER A 96 -18.20 27.94 21.12
C SER A 96 -18.87 28.42 19.84
N ALA A 97 -18.13 29.14 19.02
CA ALA A 97 -18.54 29.48 17.65
C ALA A 97 -18.99 28.23 16.86
N LEU A 98 -20.05 28.39 16.07
CA LEU A 98 -20.66 27.31 15.33
C LEU A 98 -20.05 27.24 13.91
N TYR A 99 -19.60 26.07 13.52
CA TYR A 99 -19.14 25.72 12.19
C TYR A 99 -20.00 24.59 11.67
N ALA A 100 -20.78 24.86 10.64
CA ALA A 100 -21.80 23.92 10.18
C ALA A 100 -21.65 23.57 8.72
N ALA A 101 -22.05 22.34 8.39
CA ALA A 101 -22.15 21.85 7.02
C ALA A 101 -23.47 21.12 6.78
N TYR A 102 -23.95 21.23 5.55
CA TYR A 102 -25.04 20.44 4.97
C TYR A 102 -24.52 19.75 3.69
N PRO A 103 -24.88 18.48 3.46
CA PRO A 103 -25.53 17.57 4.41
C PRO A 103 -24.56 17.12 5.52
N ALA A 104 -25.11 16.68 6.64
CA ALA A 104 -24.29 16.23 7.80
C ALA A 104 -23.34 15.08 7.43
N SER A 105 -23.73 14.23 6.48
CA SER A 105 -22.99 13.06 6.03
C SER A 105 -21.63 13.37 5.41
N VAL A 106 -21.41 14.57 4.89
CA VAL A 106 -20.10 14.95 4.30
C VAL A 106 -19.06 15.30 5.36
N VAL A 107 -19.43 15.48 6.63
CA VAL A 107 -18.49 15.86 7.69
C VAL A 107 -17.88 14.60 8.30
N SER A 108 -16.59 14.39 8.07
CA SER A 108 -15.84 13.29 8.69
C SER A 108 -15.17 13.68 10.01
N LYS A 109 -14.78 14.95 10.17
CA LYS A 109 -14.10 15.45 11.38
C LYS A 109 -14.37 16.95 11.60
N TYR A 110 -14.38 17.36 12.86
CA TYR A 110 -14.29 18.76 13.27
C TYR A 110 -13.14 18.95 14.25
N GLU A 111 -12.31 19.92 14.01
CA GLU A 111 -11.18 20.24 14.89
C GLU A 111 -10.82 21.73 14.81
N SER A 112 -10.79 22.39 15.97
CA SER A 112 -10.29 23.76 16.11
C SER A 112 -10.88 24.80 15.13
N GLY A 113 -12.16 24.68 14.78
CA GLY A 113 -12.85 25.60 13.86
C GLY A 113 -12.71 25.24 12.39
N ALA A 114 -12.15 24.10 12.06
CA ALA A 114 -12.10 23.53 10.71
C ALA A 114 -12.97 22.27 10.62
N LEU A 115 -13.62 22.07 9.47
CA LEU A 115 -14.36 20.87 9.13
C LEU A 115 -13.57 20.07 8.09
N THR A 116 -13.40 18.77 8.30
CA THR A 116 -12.96 17.87 7.23
C THR A 116 -14.20 17.32 6.54
N LEU A 117 -14.30 17.58 5.25
CA LEU A 117 -15.40 17.16 4.39
C LEU A 117 -14.96 16.01 3.50
N LEU A 118 -15.82 15.04 3.28
CA LEU A 118 -15.66 13.98 2.26
C LEU A 118 -16.66 14.26 1.13
N LEU A 119 -16.20 14.88 0.07
CA LEU A 119 -17.02 15.14 -1.11
C LEU A 119 -17.15 13.85 -1.92
N PRO A 120 -18.39 13.47 -2.37
CA PRO A 120 -18.61 12.22 -3.08
C PRO A 120 -17.86 12.20 -4.42
N ASN A 121 -17.13 11.13 -4.68
CA ASN A 121 -16.51 10.85 -5.98
C ASN A 121 -17.50 10.27 -6.99
N VAL A 122 -18.58 9.69 -6.51
CA VAL A 122 -19.72 9.25 -7.30
C VAL A 122 -20.97 9.99 -6.83
N GLN A 123 -21.63 10.67 -7.76
CA GLN A 123 -22.90 11.37 -7.58
C GLN A 123 -23.97 10.60 -8.34
N THR A 124 -25.21 10.65 -7.88
CA THR A 124 -26.32 9.92 -8.46
C THR A 124 -27.31 10.87 -9.13
N TRP A 125 -27.63 10.62 -10.40
CA TRP A 125 -28.69 11.32 -11.12
C TRP A 125 -30.05 10.64 -10.85
N SER A 126 -31.09 11.44 -10.69
CA SER A 126 -32.45 10.96 -10.72
C SER A 126 -33.32 11.90 -11.62
N GLU A 127 -34.36 11.35 -12.19
CA GLU A 127 -35.29 12.13 -13.05
C GLU A 127 -35.96 13.26 -12.27
N SER A 128 -36.24 13.05 -10.97
CA SER A 128 -36.88 14.04 -10.07
C SER A 128 -35.95 15.18 -9.66
N ASP A 129 -34.67 14.86 -9.42
CA ASP A 129 -33.77 15.83 -8.80
C ASP A 129 -32.67 16.33 -9.75
N GLN A 130 -32.37 15.60 -10.83
CA GLN A 130 -31.36 15.91 -11.86
C GLN A 130 -29.93 16.03 -11.35
N PHE A 131 -29.69 15.95 -10.04
CA PHE A 131 -28.42 16.01 -9.38
C PHE A 131 -28.45 15.22 -8.06
N ASP A 132 -27.29 14.97 -7.48
CA ASP A 132 -27.17 14.30 -6.17
C ASP A 132 -27.27 15.32 -5.02
N PRO A 133 -28.32 15.27 -4.18
CA PRO A 133 -28.44 16.15 -3.03
C PRO A 133 -27.28 16.01 -2.03
N ALA A 134 -26.66 14.82 -1.94
CA ALA A 134 -25.52 14.58 -1.07
C ALA A 134 -24.26 15.36 -1.51
N ALA A 135 -24.18 15.74 -2.79
CA ALA A 135 -23.08 16.54 -3.32
C ALA A 135 -23.32 18.06 -3.24
N ALA A 136 -24.52 18.50 -2.85
CA ALA A 136 -24.90 19.92 -2.76
C ALA A 136 -24.41 20.55 -1.45
N VAL A 137 -23.11 20.57 -1.20
CA VAL A 137 -22.53 21.00 0.07
C VAL A 137 -22.72 22.50 0.30
N MET A 138 -23.28 22.83 1.47
CA MET A 138 -23.40 24.19 1.97
C MET A 138 -22.73 24.32 3.34
N LEU A 139 -22.15 25.47 3.61
CA LEU A 139 -21.41 25.76 4.84
C LEU A 139 -21.97 27.01 5.53
N ALA A 140 -21.95 27.02 6.85
CA ALA A 140 -22.34 28.15 7.67
C ALA A 140 -21.42 28.33 8.88
N GLN A 141 -21.27 29.59 9.33
CA GLN A 141 -20.55 29.92 10.56
C GLN A 141 -21.34 30.99 11.34
N ALA A 142 -21.35 30.86 12.64
CA ALA A 142 -21.87 31.88 13.54
C ALA A 142 -20.95 32.03 14.76
N ALA A 143 -20.69 33.27 15.14
CA ALA A 143 -19.83 33.57 16.31
C ALA A 143 -20.58 33.33 17.66
N ASP A 144 -21.89 33.48 17.63
CA ASP A 144 -22.81 33.27 18.78
C ASP A 144 -23.96 32.31 18.37
N GLY A 145 -24.32 31.43 19.24
CA GLY A 145 -25.08 30.20 19.02
C GLY A 145 -26.55 30.30 18.59
N ALA A 146 -27.03 31.34 17.91
CA ALA A 146 -28.46 31.49 17.69
C ALA A 146 -28.97 31.21 16.26
N SER A 147 -28.18 31.47 15.22
CA SER A 147 -28.68 31.38 13.84
C SER A 147 -27.53 31.13 12.87
N LEU A 148 -27.69 30.15 11.98
CA LEU A 148 -26.77 29.81 10.92
C LEU A 148 -27.33 30.26 9.57
N ARG A 149 -26.48 30.89 8.74
CA ARG A 149 -26.82 31.23 7.38
C ARG A 149 -25.95 30.41 6.42
N PHE A 150 -26.55 29.44 5.75
CA PHE A 150 -25.87 28.52 4.85
C PHE A 150 -25.60 29.15 3.49
N ARG A 151 -24.38 28.94 2.98
CA ARG A 151 -23.90 29.35 1.66
C ARG A 151 -23.38 28.13 0.94
N HIS A 152 -23.58 28.09 -0.38
CA HIS A 152 -23.01 27.05 -1.22
C HIS A 152 -21.48 27.05 -1.14
N ALA A 153 -20.89 25.86 -1.07
CA ALA A 153 -19.45 25.63 -1.20
C ALA A 153 -19.10 25.05 -2.59
N MET A 154 -20.10 24.53 -3.30
CA MET A 154 -19.97 23.90 -4.60
C MET A 154 -20.45 24.80 -5.73
N ALA A 155 -19.86 24.62 -6.92
CA ALA A 155 -20.40 25.04 -8.20
C ALA A 155 -21.00 23.83 -8.92
N TYR A 156 -21.80 24.06 -9.96
CA TYR A 156 -22.57 23.02 -10.64
C TYR A 156 -22.38 23.08 -12.14
N LEU A 157 -22.02 21.96 -12.74
CA LEU A 157 -21.93 21.81 -14.19
C LEU A 157 -23.18 21.06 -14.67
N ARG A 158 -24.00 21.69 -15.50
CA ARG A 158 -25.21 21.10 -16.07
C ARG A 158 -24.92 20.64 -17.50
N VAL A 159 -24.86 19.32 -17.69
CA VAL A 159 -24.63 18.70 -18.98
C VAL A 159 -26.01 18.36 -19.60
N THR A 160 -26.20 18.81 -20.82
CA THR A 160 -27.41 18.49 -21.61
C THR A 160 -26.99 18.03 -23.00
N LEU A 161 -27.45 16.85 -23.40
CA LEU A 161 -27.08 16.24 -24.66
C LEU A 161 -28.25 16.32 -25.66
N SER A 162 -27.96 16.77 -26.86
CA SER A 162 -28.93 16.73 -27.96
C SER A 162 -28.85 15.40 -28.71
N GLU A 163 -29.87 15.12 -29.51
CA GLU A 163 -30.06 13.85 -30.22
C GLU A 163 -28.90 13.49 -31.15
N ALA A 164 -28.48 12.23 -31.08
CA ALA A 164 -27.77 11.50 -32.13
C ALA A 164 -28.73 10.68 -32.98
N SER A 165 -28.25 10.01 -34.03
CA SER A 165 -29.08 9.29 -35.00
C SER A 165 -29.81 8.04 -34.46
N ASP A 166 -29.44 7.54 -33.26
CA ASP A 166 -30.08 6.41 -32.56
C ASP A 166 -29.74 6.47 -31.08
N PRO A 167 -30.46 7.30 -30.32
CA PRO A 167 -30.05 7.67 -28.96
C PRO A 167 -30.37 6.58 -27.93
N GLU A 168 -29.31 6.00 -27.33
CA GLU A 168 -29.43 5.22 -26.12
C GLU A 168 -29.36 6.14 -24.87
N PRO A 169 -30.03 5.77 -23.77
CA PRO A 169 -29.94 6.53 -22.52
C PRO A 169 -28.52 6.63 -21.99
N ILE A 170 -28.19 7.75 -21.35
CA ILE A 170 -26.84 8.00 -20.79
C ILE A 170 -26.68 7.29 -19.46
N ALA A 171 -25.71 6.40 -19.38
CA ALA A 171 -25.36 5.64 -18.17
C ALA A 171 -24.58 6.47 -17.16
N ALA A 172 -23.61 7.27 -17.65
CA ALA A 172 -22.74 8.07 -16.79
C ALA A 172 -22.16 9.31 -17.49
N VAL A 173 -21.85 10.32 -16.66
CA VAL A 173 -21.06 11.48 -17.07
C VAL A 173 -19.87 11.59 -16.12
N VAL A 174 -18.65 11.54 -16.66
CA VAL A 174 -17.41 11.66 -15.89
C VAL A 174 -16.76 13.00 -16.17
N LEU A 175 -16.41 13.72 -15.11
CA LEU A 175 -15.73 15.01 -15.20
C LEU A 175 -14.33 14.89 -14.61
N SER A 176 -13.31 15.34 -15.35
CA SER A 176 -11.91 15.33 -14.90
C SER A 176 -11.30 16.73 -15.02
N ALA A 177 -10.54 17.14 -14.01
CA ALA A 177 -9.75 18.36 -14.05
C ALA A 177 -8.40 18.11 -14.77
N ASN A 178 -8.13 18.86 -15.85
CA ASN A 178 -6.96 18.62 -16.71
C ASN A 178 -5.62 18.99 -16.07
N ASP A 179 -5.64 19.77 -15.00
CA ASP A 179 -4.47 20.21 -14.23
C ASP A 179 -4.26 19.37 -12.94
N GLY A 180 -5.08 18.33 -12.75
CA GLY A 180 -5.06 17.53 -11.54
C GLY A 180 -5.74 18.17 -10.32
N SER A 181 -6.40 19.33 -10.47
CA SER A 181 -7.16 19.97 -9.39
C SER A 181 -8.24 19.04 -8.84
N ALA A 182 -8.39 19.00 -7.53
CA ALA A 182 -9.30 18.08 -6.89
C ALA A 182 -10.79 18.44 -7.13
N LEU A 183 -11.58 17.45 -7.52
CA LEU A 183 -13.03 17.55 -7.74
C LEU A 183 -13.86 16.84 -6.66
N CYS A 184 -13.28 15.89 -5.93
CA CYS A 184 -13.93 15.10 -4.90
C CYS A 184 -12.94 14.59 -3.84
N GLY A 185 -13.39 13.79 -2.86
CA GLY A 185 -12.55 13.24 -1.80
C GLY A 185 -12.46 14.17 -0.58
N ALA A 186 -11.37 14.10 0.18
CA ALA A 186 -11.24 14.84 1.42
C ALA A 186 -10.82 16.30 1.19
N PHE A 187 -11.54 17.22 1.84
CA PHE A 187 -11.23 18.65 1.86
C PHE A 187 -11.28 19.20 3.28
N GLN A 188 -10.35 20.07 3.61
CA GLN A 188 -10.45 20.87 4.82
C GLN A 188 -11.19 22.18 4.51
N ALA A 189 -12.33 22.40 5.16
CA ALA A 189 -13.09 23.64 5.09
C ALA A 189 -12.72 24.54 6.27
N THR A 190 -12.19 25.72 5.96
CA THR A 190 -11.82 26.75 6.95
C THR A 190 -12.57 28.04 6.68
N TYR A 191 -13.00 28.74 7.75
CA TYR A 191 -13.67 30.02 7.65
C TYR A 191 -12.75 31.15 8.07
N GLY A 192 -12.58 32.16 7.21
CA GLY A 192 -11.77 33.34 7.47
C GLY A 192 -12.16 34.51 6.56
N SER A 193 -12.10 35.72 7.07
CA SER A 193 -12.47 36.95 6.30
C SER A 193 -13.87 36.86 5.66
N ASP A 194 -14.84 36.32 6.39
CA ASP A 194 -16.23 36.10 5.96
C ASP A 194 -16.43 35.16 4.77
N LEU A 195 -15.43 34.32 4.47
CA LEU A 195 -15.46 33.35 3.39
C LEU A 195 -15.03 31.96 3.87
N TRP A 196 -15.59 30.95 3.22
CA TRP A 196 -15.15 29.56 3.33
C TRP A 196 -14.10 29.25 2.26
N THR A 197 -13.04 28.57 2.68
CA THR A 197 -12.02 28.03 1.75
C THR A 197 -11.99 26.52 1.88
N LEU A 198 -12.06 25.84 0.73
CA LEU A 198 -11.89 24.39 0.62
C LEU A 198 -10.45 24.11 0.19
N THR A 199 -9.69 23.42 1.02
CA THR A 199 -8.31 23.01 0.72
C THR A 199 -8.30 21.48 0.55
N PRO A 200 -7.90 20.95 -0.62
CA PRO A 200 -7.83 19.52 -0.83
C PRO A 200 -6.81 18.88 0.10
N GLN A 201 -7.09 17.66 0.55
CA GLN A 201 -6.22 16.82 1.36
C GLN A 201 -5.65 15.68 0.48
N GLU A 202 -4.72 14.89 1.01
CA GLU A 202 -4.02 13.82 0.26
C GLU A 202 -4.93 12.82 -0.45
N SER A 203 -6.13 12.56 0.07
CA SER A 203 -7.12 11.67 -0.56
C SER A 203 -8.10 12.38 -1.49
N ALA A 204 -7.87 13.64 -1.86
CA ALA A 204 -8.69 14.34 -2.83
C ALA A 204 -8.32 13.91 -4.26
N ALA A 205 -9.31 13.84 -5.16
CA ALA A 205 -9.15 13.30 -6.49
C ALA A 205 -9.64 14.26 -7.59
N SER A 206 -9.03 14.20 -8.75
CA SER A 206 -9.29 15.09 -9.88
C SER A 206 -10.40 14.64 -10.81
N GLN A 207 -11.14 13.58 -10.44
CA GLN A 207 -12.23 13.03 -11.23
C GLN A 207 -13.49 12.83 -10.36
N VAL A 208 -14.66 13.16 -10.92
CA VAL A 208 -15.98 12.89 -10.31
C VAL A 208 -16.92 12.30 -11.36
N GLU A 209 -17.72 11.32 -10.97
CA GLU A 209 -18.67 10.60 -11.82
C GLU A 209 -20.10 10.92 -11.40
N LEU A 210 -21.00 11.17 -12.36
CA LEU A 210 -22.45 11.17 -12.19
C LEU A 210 -23.03 9.91 -12.81
N ARG A 211 -23.58 9.01 -11.99
CA ARG A 211 -24.27 7.77 -12.44
C ARG A 211 -25.75 8.03 -12.68
N CYS A 212 -26.22 7.58 -13.81
CA CYS A 212 -27.63 7.75 -14.20
C CYS A 212 -28.49 6.49 -13.96
N GLY A 213 -28.00 5.57 -13.14
CA GLY A 213 -28.68 4.32 -12.80
C GLY A 213 -28.72 3.31 -13.96
N THR A 214 -29.34 2.15 -13.72
CA THR A 214 -29.34 1.03 -14.70
C THR A 214 -30.16 1.28 -15.95
N GLN A 215 -31.11 2.22 -15.90
CA GLN A 215 -31.93 2.59 -17.06
C GLN A 215 -31.34 3.77 -17.84
N GLY A 216 -30.34 4.44 -17.27
CA GLY A 216 -29.76 5.64 -17.83
C GLY A 216 -30.66 6.87 -17.80
N ALA A 217 -30.06 8.05 -18.06
CA ALA A 217 -30.78 9.30 -18.27
C ALA A 217 -31.17 9.44 -19.73
N PRO A 218 -32.47 9.70 -20.10
CA PRO A 218 -32.87 9.97 -21.46
C PRO A 218 -32.11 11.17 -22.06
N LEU A 219 -31.80 11.14 -23.35
CA LEU A 219 -31.20 12.28 -24.04
C LEU A 219 -32.11 13.52 -23.89
N GLY A 220 -31.48 14.66 -23.72
CA GLY A 220 -32.18 15.91 -23.37
C GLY A 220 -32.40 16.12 -21.88
N SER A 221 -32.12 15.09 -21.02
CA SER A 221 -32.12 15.27 -19.57
C SER A 221 -31.06 16.25 -19.14
N GLN A 222 -31.35 16.99 -18.07
CA GLN A 222 -30.35 17.82 -17.40
C GLN A 222 -29.58 16.94 -16.37
N MET A 223 -28.28 16.79 -16.58
CA MET A 223 -27.41 16.02 -15.72
C MET A 223 -26.47 17.00 -15.00
N VAL A 224 -26.65 17.17 -13.69
CA VAL A 224 -25.94 18.19 -12.92
C VAL A 224 -24.91 17.56 -12.02
N ILE A 225 -23.64 17.97 -12.19
CA ILE A 225 -22.49 17.52 -11.40
C ILE A 225 -22.05 18.67 -10.50
N ALA A 226 -21.95 18.41 -9.19
CA ALA A 226 -21.40 19.36 -8.22
C ALA A 226 -19.87 19.21 -8.15
N ILE A 227 -19.17 20.35 -8.20
CA ILE A 227 -17.70 20.43 -8.07
C ILE A 227 -17.30 21.52 -7.07
N PRO A 228 -16.16 21.42 -6.38
CA PRO A 228 -15.66 22.48 -5.51
C PRO A 228 -15.54 23.81 -6.27
N ALA A 229 -15.89 24.92 -5.61
CA ALA A 229 -15.61 26.24 -6.16
C ALA A 229 -14.10 26.46 -6.18
N GLY A 230 -13.57 26.93 -7.32
CA GLY A 230 -12.13 27.13 -7.52
C GLY A 230 -11.76 27.44 -8.96
N GLU A 231 -10.45 27.50 -9.21
CA GLU A 231 -9.89 27.70 -10.55
C GLU A 231 -9.33 26.38 -11.08
N TYR A 232 -9.70 26.00 -12.29
CA TYR A 232 -9.24 24.84 -13.04
C TYR A 232 -8.42 25.35 -14.21
N ALA A 233 -7.13 25.56 -14.01
CA ALA A 233 -6.25 26.33 -14.89
C ALA A 233 -6.09 25.71 -16.30
N ALA A 234 -6.11 24.38 -16.42
CA ALA A 234 -6.01 23.68 -17.70
C ALA A 234 -7.39 23.25 -18.28
N GLY A 235 -8.49 23.70 -17.66
CA GLY A 235 -9.85 23.36 -18.06
C GLY A 235 -10.28 21.97 -17.59
N LEU A 236 -11.39 21.51 -18.17
CA LEU A 236 -12.06 20.28 -17.76
C LEU A 236 -12.25 19.33 -18.96
N THR A 237 -12.22 18.04 -18.71
CA THR A 237 -12.64 17.00 -19.66
C THR A 237 -13.95 16.40 -19.19
N VAL A 238 -14.95 16.34 -20.08
CA VAL A 238 -16.22 15.66 -19.85
C VAL A 238 -16.26 14.44 -20.75
N GLN A 239 -16.50 13.29 -20.14
CA GLN A 239 -16.77 12.06 -20.84
C GLN A 239 -18.20 11.62 -20.56
N VAL A 240 -18.91 11.25 -21.61
CA VAL A 240 -20.28 10.75 -21.53
C VAL A 240 -20.30 9.32 -22.05
N LYS A 241 -20.99 8.44 -21.34
CA LYS A 241 -21.19 7.04 -21.71
C LYS A 241 -22.66 6.69 -21.70
N ASP A 242 -23.14 6.01 -22.72
CA ASP A 242 -24.49 5.48 -22.76
C ASP A 242 -24.64 4.08 -22.15
N VAL A 243 -25.85 3.55 -22.07
CA VAL A 243 -26.12 2.22 -21.48
C VAL A 243 -25.64 1.07 -22.36
N SER A 244 -25.34 1.28 -23.64
CA SER A 244 -24.73 0.27 -24.52
C SER A 244 -23.20 0.24 -24.40
N GLY A 245 -22.62 1.25 -23.76
CA GLY A 245 -21.19 1.40 -23.57
C GLY A 245 -20.51 2.31 -24.57
N ASP A 246 -21.23 2.90 -25.51
CA ASP A 246 -20.69 3.89 -26.42
C ASP A 246 -20.39 5.21 -25.70
N TYR A 247 -19.28 5.88 -26.06
CA TYR A 247 -18.84 7.05 -25.34
C TYR A 247 -18.39 8.20 -26.23
N GLN A 248 -18.39 9.39 -25.65
CA GLN A 248 -17.83 10.59 -26.26
C GLN A 248 -17.02 11.38 -25.22
N VAL A 249 -15.85 11.90 -25.65
CA VAL A 249 -14.98 12.74 -24.81
C VAL A 249 -14.98 14.16 -25.36
N ARG A 250 -15.19 15.14 -24.48
CA ARG A 250 -15.07 16.58 -24.77
C ARG A 250 -14.06 17.20 -23.82
N LYS A 251 -12.95 17.70 -24.35
CA LYS A 251 -11.87 18.33 -23.60
C LYS A 251 -11.84 19.82 -23.84
N SER A 252 -11.96 20.62 -22.77
CA SER A 252 -11.65 22.04 -22.79
C SER A 252 -10.25 22.26 -22.24
N VAL A 253 -9.44 23.04 -22.94
CA VAL A 253 -8.10 23.43 -22.50
C VAL A 253 -8.05 24.86 -21.95
N ASN A 254 -9.18 25.55 -21.95
CA ASN A 254 -9.29 26.90 -21.42
C ASN A 254 -9.50 26.87 -19.92
N ALA A 255 -8.82 27.76 -19.20
CA ALA A 255 -9.03 27.93 -17.77
C ALA A 255 -10.53 28.17 -17.47
N PHE A 256 -11.02 27.50 -16.43
CA PHE A 256 -12.39 27.58 -15.97
C PHE A 256 -12.44 27.96 -14.49
N THR A 257 -13.19 28.99 -14.15
CA THR A 257 -13.39 29.42 -12.77
C THR A 257 -14.80 29.04 -12.31
N ALA A 258 -14.87 28.10 -11.39
CA ALA A 258 -16.11 27.62 -10.77
C ALA A 258 -16.45 28.50 -9.55
N THR A 259 -17.54 29.26 -9.62
CA THR A 259 -18.00 30.09 -8.51
C THR A 259 -19.05 29.37 -7.67
N ALA A 260 -18.92 29.37 -6.36
CA ALA A 260 -19.86 28.73 -5.46
C ALA A 260 -21.32 29.18 -5.70
N GLY A 261 -22.24 28.23 -5.71
CA GLY A 261 -23.65 28.45 -5.97
C GLY A 261 -24.02 28.74 -7.43
N ARG A 262 -23.09 28.73 -8.37
CA ARG A 262 -23.35 29.02 -9.76
C ARG A 262 -23.48 27.76 -10.61
N ILE A 263 -24.42 27.78 -11.57
CA ILE A 263 -24.63 26.72 -12.57
C ILE A 263 -23.96 27.15 -13.87
N TYR A 264 -23.23 26.23 -14.47
CA TYR A 264 -22.57 26.39 -15.77
C TYR A 264 -23.14 25.37 -16.76
N ASP A 265 -23.66 25.85 -17.89
CA ASP A 265 -24.26 25.02 -18.90
C ASP A 265 -23.25 24.50 -19.89
N MET A 266 -23.32 23.20 -20.16
CA MET A 266 -22.60 22.53 -21.22
C MET A 266 -23.58 21.72 -22.06
N SER A 267 -23.74 22.11 -23.34
CA SER A 267 -24.64 21.43 -24.26
C SER A 267 -23.94 21.05 -25.55
N PHE A 268 -24.05 19.80 -25.95
CA PHE A 268 -23.50 19.30 -27.21
C PHE A 268 -24.28 18.10 -27.73
N ALA A 269 -24.09 17.78 -29.03
CA ALA A 269 -24.65 16.55 -29.59
C ALA A 269 -23.85 15.36 -29.10
N PHE A 270 -24.55 14.31 -28.67
CA PHE A 270 -23.91 13.04 -28.35
C PHE A 270 -23.60 12.30 -29.65
N GLU A 271 -22.36 12.30 -30.03
CA GLU A 271 -21.80 11.64 -31.21
C GLU A 271 -20.71 10.69 -30.74
N PRO A 272 -21.05 9.43 -30.43
CA PRO A 272 -20.05 8.50 -29.89
C PRO A 272 -18.90 8.28 -30.88
N GLU A 273 -17.69 8.28 -30.37
CA GLU A 273 -16.43 8.20 -31.13
C GLU A 273 -16.09 6.76 -31.56
N GLY A 274 -17.08 5.91 -31.75
CA GLY A 274 -16.98 4.52 -32.17
C GLY A 274 -17.30 3.55 -31.03
N GLY A 275 -17.72 2.33 -31.38
CA GLY A 275 -18.03 1.28 -30.43
C GLY A 275 -16.79 0.99 -29.59
N THR A 276 -16.90 1.20 -28.29
CA THR A 276 -15.89 0.75 -27.35
C THR A 276 -15.78 -0.77 -27.40
N SER A 277 -14.58 -1.29 -27.22
CA SER A 277 -14.48 -2.63 -26.65
C SER A 277 -15.29 -2.59 -25.34
N SER A 278 -16.22 -3.51 -25.15
CA SER A 278 -16.97 -3.65 -23.88
C SER A 278 -16.08 -3.81 -22.64
N ASN A 279 -14.78 -3.72 -22.83
CA ASN A 279 -13.70 -3.95 -21.87
C ASN A 279 -12.89 -2.68 -21.59
N ASP A 280 -13.27 -1.50 -22.07
CA ASP A 280 -12.58 -0.26 -21.75
C ASP A 280 -13.11 0.34 -20.44
N ILE A 281 -12.22 0.70 -19.53
CA ILE A 281 -12.53 1.21 -18.18
C ILE A 281 -12.23 2.70 -18.15
N PHE A 282 -13.27 3.51 -18.01
CA PHE A 282 -13.19 4.97 -17.95
C PHE A 282 -13.60 5.52 -16.58
N SER A 283 -14.31 4.72 -15.81
CA SER A 283 -14.91 5.14 -14.55
C SER A 283 -14.81 4.05 -13.48
N VAL A 284 -15.10 4.43 -12.26
CA VAL A 284 -15.19 3.48 -11.13
C VAL A 284 -16.30 2.45 -11.39
N SER A 285 -17.43 2.85 -12.02
CA SER A 285 -18.50 1.93 -12.41
C SER A 285 -18.04 0.87 -13.41
N ASP A 286 -17.22 1.26 -14.39
CA ASP A 286 -16.66 0.29 -15.34
C ASP A 286 -15.75 -0.71 -14.67
N TRP A 287 -14.91 -0.23 -13.73
CA TRP A 287 -14.09 -1.09 -12.90
C TRP A 287 -14.94 -2.06 -12.07
N GLU A 288 -15.99 -1.57 -11.40
CA GLU A 288 -16.88 -2.41 -10.59
C GLU A 288 -17.55 -3.49 -11.45
N LEU A 289 -18.06 -3.13 -12.63
CA LEU A 289 -18.67 -4.09 -13.57
C LEU A 289 -17.64 -5.12 -14.07
N PHE A 290 -16.41 -4.70 -14.38
CA PHE A 290 -15.32 -5.58 -14.75
C PHE A 290 -15.00 -6.57 -13.60
N ALA A 291 -14.89 -6.07 -12.36
CA ALA A 291 -14.65 -6.90 -11.19
C ALA A 291 -15.80 -7.90 -10.91
N GLU A 292 -17.06 -7.48 -11.12
CA GLU A 292 -18.23 -8.35 -11.02
C GLU A 292 -18.20 -9.49 -12.05
N LYS A 293 -17.83 -9.19 -13.30
CA LYS A 293 -17.68 -10.21 -14.35
C LYS A 293 -16.63 -11.26 -13.97
N ILE A 294 -15.46 -10.83 -13.44
CA ILE A 294 -14.43 -11.76 -12.93
C ILE A 294 -14.99 -12.59 -11.77
N ALA A 295 -15.69 -11.98 -10.82
CA ALA A 295 -16.30 -12.68 -9.69
C ALA A 295 -17.38 -13.68 -10.14
N ALA A 296 -18.05 -13.44 -11.26
CA ALA A 296 -19.00 -14.35 -11.90
C ALA A 296 -18.32 -15.48 -12.68
N GLY A 297 -16.98 -15.47 -12.82
CA GLY A 297 -16.19 -16.51 -13.46
C GLY A 297 -15.74 -16.21 -14.89
N GLU A 298 -15.93 -14.98 -15.38
CA GLU A 298 -15.35 -14.53 -16.65
C GLU A 298 -13.85 -14.32 -16.49
N THR A 299 -13.03 -14.98 -17.30
CA THR A 299 -11.57 -14.93 -17.18
C THR A 299 -10.93 -13.91 -18.12
N PHE A 300 -11.63 -13.38 -19.09
CA PHE A 300 -11.14 -12.48 -20.15
C PHE A 300 -9.98 -13.07 -20.98
N GLU A 301 -9.82 -14.39 -21.04
CA GLU A 301 -8.74 -15.04 -21.79
C GLU A 301 -8.74 -14.57 -23.25
N GLY A 302 -7.58 -14.10 -23.73
CA GLY A 302 -7.39 -13.59 -25.10
C GLY A 302 -8.02 -12.20 -25.37
N GLN A 303 -8.58 -11.58 -24.35
CA GLN A 303 -9.14 -10.22 -24.45
C GLN A 303 -8.20 -9.20 -23.80
N THR A 304 -8.28 -7.95 -24.27
CA THR A 304 -7.62 -6.81 -23.64
C THR A 304 -8.64 -5.92 -22.96
N VAL A 305 -8.35 -5.55 -21.74
CA VAL A 305 -9.07 -4.58 -20.92
C VAL A 305 -8.21 -3.35 -20.78
N ASN A 306 -8.67 -2.19 -21.21
CA ASN A 306 -7.89 -0.97 -21.21
C ASN A 306 -8.36 -0.01 -20.11
N LEU A 307 -7.44 0.48 -19.30
CA LEU A 307 -7.71 1.61 -18.42
C LEU A 307 -7.53 2.91 -19.22
N MET A 308 -8.62 3.62 -19.46
CA MET A 308 -8.67 4.78 -20.35
C MET A 308 -8.56 6.11 -19.61
N ALA A 309 -8.79 6.13 -18.29
CA ALA A 309 -8.74 7.32 -17.44
C ALA A 309 -8.05 7.01 -16.11
N ASP A 310 -7.53 8.06 -15.45
CA ASP A 310 -7.12 7.94 -14.06
C ASP A 310 -8.36 7.72 -13.19
N LEU A 311 -8.31 6.78 -12.25
CA LEU A 311 -9.43 6.43 -11.38
C LEU A 311 -9.10 6.70 -9.93
N SER A 312 -9.99 7.43 -9.25
CA SER A 312 -9.99 7.52 -7.80
C SER A 312 -11.04 6.59 -7.23
N VAL A 313 -10.58 5.56 -6.54
CA VAL A 313 -11.42 4.52 -6.00
C VAL A 313 -11.72 4.79 -4.53
N PRO A 314 -12.98 4.67 -4.09
CA PRO A 314 -13.35 4.86 -2.70
C PRO A 314 -12.66 3.84 -1.78
N GLU A 315 -12.86 3.96 -0.46
CA GLU A 315 -12.21 3.14 0.60
C GLU A 315 -12.20 1.63 0.36
N TYR A 316 -13.12 1.12 -0.48
CA TYR A 316 -13.17 -0.29 -0.87
C TYR A 316 -13.16 -0.38 -2.38
N PHE A 317 -12.08 -0.92 -2.94
CA PHE A 317 -12.12 -1.41 -4.31
C PHE A 317 -13.18 -2.49 -4.46
N ALA A 318 -13.92 -2.46 -5.55
CA ALA A 318 -14.52 -3.67 -6.04
C ALA A 318 -13.36 -4.60 -6.44
N TYR A 319 -13.14 -5.58 -5.59
CA TYR A 319 -12.09 -6.57 -5.72
C TYR A 319 -12.47 -7.57 -6.82
N ALA A 320 -11.65 -7.68 -7.85
CA ALA A 320 -11.85 -8.67 -8.90
C ALA A 320 -11.60 -10.10 -8.34
N ASN A 321 -12.61 -10.64 -7.64
CA ASN A 321 -12.53 -11.91 -6.91
C ASN A 321 -12.71 -13.10 -7.85
N GLY A 322 -11.68 -13.47 -8.53
CA GLY A 322 -11.62 -14.59 -9.47
C GLY A 322 -10.26 -14.66 -10.11
N THR A 323 -10.16 -15.38 -11.23
CA THR A 323 -8.92 -15.48 -12.00
C THR A 323 -9.03 -14.68 -13.28
N PHE A 324 -8.11 -13.75 -13.46
CA PHE A 324 -7.98 -12.94 -14.66
C PHE A 324 -6.90 -13.54 -15.57
N GLU A 325 -7.29 -13.94 -16.80
CA GLU A 325 -6.43 -14.55 -17.82
C GLU A 325 -6.26 -13.67 -19.06
N GLY A 326 -6.80 -12.46 -19.03
CA GLY A 326 -6.69 -11.48 -20.12
C GLY A 326 -5.44 -10.61 -20.03
N THR A 327 -5.39 -9.56 -20.85
CA THR A 327 -4.42 -8.49 -20.74
C THR A 327 -5.11 -7.25 -20.15
N PHE A 328 -4.66 -6.79 -18.98
CA PHE A 328 -5.04 -5.50 -18.43
C PHE A 328 -3.98 -4.47 -18.83
N GLU A 329 -4.34 -3.56 -19.72
CA GLU A 329 -3.48 -2.48 -20.20
C GLU A 329 -3.80 -1.19 -19.44
N GLY A 330 -2.89 -0.79 -18.57
CA GLY A 330 -3.04 0.42 -17.74
C GLY A 330 -2.87 1.73 -18.51
N ASN A 331 -2.28 1.69 -19.73
CA ASN A 331 -2.04 2.88 -20.56
C ASN A 331 -1.28 4.01 -19.84
N GLY A 332 -0.48 3.70 -18.84
CA GLY A 332 0.21 4.68 -17.99
C GLY A 332 -0.74 5.50 -17.10
N LYS A 333 -1.99 5.06 -16.95
CA LYS A 333 -2.97 5.69 -16.07
C LYS A 333 -2.74 5.31 -14.62
N THR A 334 -3.26 6.13 -13.71
CA THR A 334 -3.13 5.97 -12.28
C THR A 334 -4.44 5.52 -11.65
N MET A 335 -4.38 4.50 -10.82
CA MET A 335 -5.45 4.14 -9.89
C MET A 335 -5.07 4.63 -8.51
N THR A 336 -5.84 5.57 -7.95
CA THR A 336 -5.62 6.11 -6.60
C THR A 336 -6.60 5.48 -5.63
N ALA A 337 -6.09 4.86 -4.57
CA ALA A 337 -6.91 4.19 -3.57
C ALA A 337 -7.08 5.01 -2.28
N GLY A 338 -8.17 4.71 -1.56
CA GLY A 338 -8.42 5.20 -0.21
C GLY A 338 -7.60 4.46 0.86
N ALA A 339 -8.00 4.63 2.13
CA ALA A 339 -7.21 4.25 3.32
C ALA A 339 -6.95 2.74 3.52
N ASN A 340 -7.66 1.86 2.82
CA ASN A 340 -7.56 0.40 3.01
C ASN A 340 -6.72 -0.27 1.93
N VAL A 341 -5.70 -1.05 2.34
CA VAL A 341 -4.97 -1.91 1.40
C VAL A 341 -5.84 -3.10 1.00
N TRP A 342 -6.11 -3.21 -0.28
CA TRP A 342 -6.79 -4.34 -0.89
C TRP A 342 -6.31 -4.53 -2.33
N PRO A 343 -5.98 -5.76 -2.78
CA PRO A 343 -5.48 -5.95 -4.14
C PRO A 343 -6.57 -5.70 -5.20
N LEU A 344 -6.16 -5.23 -6.38
CA LEU A 344 -7.06 -5.09 -7.53
C LEU A 344 -7.57 -6.46 -7.99
N PHE A 345 -6.68 -7.45 -8.07
CA PHE A 345 -6.96 -8.79 -8.54
C PHE A 345 -6.78 -9.84 -7.44
N ALA A 346 -7.71 -10.79 -7.32
CA ALA A 346 -7.50 -11.99 -6.51
C ALA A 346 -6.38 -12.85 -7.09
N THR A 347 -6.47 -13.12 -8.38
CA THR A 347 -5.47 -13.92 -9.10
C THR A 347 -5.29 -13.38 -10.51
N VAL A 348 -4.05 -13.05 -10.84
CA VAL A 348 -3.60 -12.94 -12.23
C VAL A 348 -3.17 -14.34 -12.64
N GLY A 349 -3.92 -14.98 -13.54
CA GLY A 349 -3.72 -16.37 -13.93
C GLY A 349 -2.53 -16.58 -14.85
N GLU A 350 -2.23 -17.82 -15.24
CA GLU A 350 -1.02 -18.17 -16.02
C GLU A 350 -0.92 -17.45 -17.37
N LYS A 351 -2.06 -17.11 -17.98
CA LYS A 351 -2.13 -16.35 -19.24
C LYS A 351 -2.37 -14.85 -19.00
N GLY A 352 -2.66 -14.47 -17.76
CA GLY A 352 -2.99 -13.09 -17.38
C GLY A 352 -1.78 -12.19 -17.49
N VAL A 353 -1.99 -10.98 -17.99
CA VAL A 353 -0.99 -9.91 -18.08
C VAL A 353 -1.57 -8.63 -17.49
N VAL A 354 -0.86 -8.00 -16.56
CA VAL A 354 -1.17 -6.64 -16.08
C VAL A 354 0.02 -5.76 -16.38
N ARG A 355 -0.18 -4.66 -17.10
CA ARG A 355 0.95 -3.83 -17.51
C ARG A 355 0.62 -2.34 -17.64
N ASN A 356 1.69 -1.52 -17.58
CA ASN A 356 1.63 -0.06 -17.76
C ASN A 356 0.63 0.62 -16.80
N LEU A 357 0.52 0.12 -15.57
CA LEU A 357 -0.39 0.61 -14.55
C LEU A 357 0.37 1.35 -13.46
N ASN A 358 -0.06 2.57 -13.14
CA ASN A 358 0.42 3.30 -11.99
C ASN A 358 -0.59 3.18 -10.84
N PHE A 359 -0.07 3.06 -9.62
CA PHE A 359 -0.87 3.00 -8.43
C PHE A 359 -0.39 4.06 -7.42
N ASP A 360 -1.35 4.73 -6.74
CA ASP A 360 -1.07 5.78 -5.77
C ASP A 360 -2.09 5.75 -4.62
N GLY A 361 -1.83 6.48 -3.56
CA GLY A 361 -2.71 6.59 -2.41
C GLY A 361 -1.96 6.61 -1.08
N ALA A 362 -2.72 6.55 0.02
CA ALA A 362 -2.19 6.47 1.37
C ALA A 362 -2.95 5.41 2.16
N PHE A 363 -2.27 4.31 2.51
CA PHE A 363 -2.89 3.22 3.24
C PHE A 363 -2.63 3.32 4.73
N THR A 364 -3.70 3.37 5.52
CA THR A 364 -3.63 3.42 7.00
C THR A 364 -4.22 2.17 7.67
N THR A 365 -4.87 1.31 6.90
CA THR A 365 -5.48 0.06 7.39
C THR A 365 -5.20 -1.12 6.45
N MET A 366 -5.06 -2.31 7.03
CA MET A 366 -4.99 -3.57 6.29
C MET A 366 -6.11 -4.51 6.74
N VAL A 367 -6.82 -5.07 5.76
CA VAL A 367 -7.80 -6.11 6.03
C VAL A 367 -7.07 -7.45 6.19
N ASN A 368 -7.21 -8.09 7.38
CA ASN A 368 -6.53 -9.35 7.70
C ASN A 368 -5.00 -9.33 7.49
N PRO A 369 -4.24 -8.52 8.24
CA PRO A 369 -2.79 -8.37 8.02
C PRO A 369 -2.00 -9.69 8.07
N ALA A 370 -2.51 -10.72 8.76
CA ALA A 370 -1.93 -12.06 8.81
C ALA A 370 -2.20 -12.92 7.55
N SER A 371 -3.05 -12.47 6.63
CA SER A 371 -3.35 -13.19 5.39
C SER A 371 -2.30 -12.90 4.31
N ALA A 372 -1.90 -13.90 3.55
CA ALA A 372 -1.06 -13.74 2.36
C ALA A 372 -1.85 -13.12 1.19
N GLY A 373 -2.57 -12.04 1.46
CA GLY A 373 -3.41 -11.33 0.50
C GLY A 373 -3.25 -9.82 0.49
N ASN A 374 -2.35 -9.28 1.32
CA ASN A 374 -2.16 -7.83 1.41
C ASN A 374 -1.15 -7.37 0.36
N ALA A 375 -1.64 -6.70 -0.65
CA ALA A 375 -0.87 -6.12 -1.76
C ALA A 375 -1.75 -5.11 -2.51
N VAL A 376 -1.16 -4.38 -3.44
CA VAL A 376 -1.87 -3.36 -4.23
C VAL A 376 -2.44 -3.94 -5.52
N ILE A 377 -1.64 -4.66 -6.32
CA ILE A 377 -2.06 -5.13 -7.65
C ILE A 377 -2.72 -6.50 -7.56
N ALA A 378 -2.03 -7.50 -7.02
CA ALA A 378 -2.58 -8.85 -6.99
C ALA A 378 -2.30 -9.59 -5.68
N LYS A 379 -3.29 -10.35 -5.20
CA LYS A 379 -3.08 -11.30 -4.12
C LYS A 379 -2.18 -12.44 -4.58
N VAL A 380 -2.44 -13.03 -5.75
CA VAL A 380 -1.65 -14.10 -6.34
C VAL A 380 -1.35 -13.73 -7.79
N ASN A 381 -0.08 -13.74 -8.16
CA ASN A 381 0.38 -13.64 -9.53
C ASN A 381 0.88 -14.99 -10.01
N LEU A 382 0.29 -15.56 -11.06
CA LEU A 382 0.75 -16.73 -11.80
C LEU A 382 1.16 -16.37 -13.23
N GLY A 383 0.77 -15.19 -13.70
CA GLY A 383 1.03 -14.65 -15.02
C GLY A 383 2.17 -13.63 -15.04
N VAL A 384 1.96 -12.53 -15.71
CA VAL A 384 2.96 -11.47 -15.87
C VAL A 384 2.41 -10.14 -15.37
N ILE A 385 3.15 -9.48 -14.49
CA ILE A 385 2.92 -8.09 -14.11
C ILE A 385 4.18 -7.32 -14.52
N GLN A 386 4.02 -6.35 -15.43
CA GLN A 386 5.16 -5.65 -16.02
C GLN A 386 4.94 -4.15 -16.16
N ASP A 387 6.01 -3.37 -16.10
CA ASP A 387 5.99 -1.92 -16.30
C ASP A 387 4.94 -1.22 -15.39
N CYS A 388 4.74 -1.75 -14.17
CA CYS A 388 3.79 -1.23 -13.20
C CYS A 388 4.52 -0.49 -12.08
N THR A 389 3.93 0.62 -11.60
CA THR A 389 4.50 1.40 -10.49
C THR A 389 3.54 1.49 -9.31
N ASN A 390 4.11 1.56 -8.10
CA ASN A 390 3.37 1.89 -6.89
C ASN A 390 4.03 3.09 -6.21
N SER A 391 3.26 4.16 -6.00
CA SER A 391 3.69 5.35 -5.25
C SER A 391 2.94 5.49 -3.92
N ALA A 392 2.01 4.59 -3.63
CA ALA A 392 1.19 4.64 -2.43
C ALA A 392 2.01 4.38 -1.16
N ASP A 393 1.97 5.31 -0.21
CA ASP A 393 2.55 5.13 1.09
C ASP A 393 1.66 4.24 1.99
N THR A 394 2.28 3.36 2.73
CA THR A 394 1.59 2.47 3.68
C THR A 394 2.06 2.76 5.10
N GLU A 395 1.18 3.26 5.97
CA GLU A 395 1.46 3.47 7.39
C GLU A 395 0.40 2.75 8.22
N VAL A 396 0.71 1.55 8.72
CA VAL A 396 -0.26 0.69 9.39
C VAL A 396 0.18 0.25 10.77
N THR A 397 -0.79 0.14 11.68
CA THR A 397 -0.61 -0.46 13.00
C THR A 397 -1.29 -1.83 13.03
N VAL A 398 -0.53 -2.88 13.33
CA VAL A 398 -1.02 -4.26 13.40
C VAL A 398 -0.86 -4.85 14.79
N SER A 399 -1.84 -5.66 15.21
CA SER A 399 -1.82 -6.33 16.52
C SER A 399 -1.36 -7.78 16.42
N GLY A 400 -0.42 -8.11 15.54
CA GLY A 400 -0.04 -9.52 15.38
C GLY A 400 0.83 -9.76 14.15
N SER A 401 0.52 -10.82 13.43
CA SER A 401 1.25 -11.24 12.23
C SER A 401 0.96 -10.33 11.03
N LEU A 402 1.93 -10.25 10.12
CA LEU A 402 1.83 -9.48 8.89
C LEU A 402 2.33 -10.29 7.69
N ILE A 403 1.62 -10.19 6.58
CA ILE A 403 2.13 -10.57 5.25
C ILE A 403 1.75 -9.44 4.30
N PHE A 404 2.75 -8.73 3.79
CA PHE A 404 2.54 -7.58 2.91
C PHE A 404 3.59 -7.49 1.83
N GLY A 405 3.17 -7.32 0.58
CA GLY A 405 4.01 -6.93 -0.55
C GLY A 405 3.43 -5.68 -1.21
N ALA A 406 4.26 -4.69 -1.55
CA ALA A 406 3.74 -3.44 -2.08
C ALA A 406 2.97 -3.64 -3.41
N LEU A 407 3.39 -4.57 -4.27
CA LEU A 407 2.70 -4.87 -5.52
C LEU A 407 1.90 -6.17 -5.46
N VAL A 408 2.53 -7.26 -5.00
CA VAL A 408 1.88 -8.58 -4.96
C VAL A 408 2.10 -9.27 -3.61
N ALA A 409 1.12 -10.04 -3.14
CA ALA A 409 1.30 -10.80 -1.91
C ALA A 409 2.04 -12.11 -2.16
N GLN A 410 1.72 -12.83 -3.25
CA GLN A 410 2.37 -14.06 -3.67
C GLN A 410 2.73 -13.97 -5.15
N ASN A 411 4.02 -14.14 -5.46
CA ASN A 411 4.48 -14.17 -6.84
C ASN A 411 4.92 -15.60 -7.24
N GLY A 412 4.12 -16.28 -8.03
CA GLY A 412 4.46 -17.55 -8.69
C GLY A 412 4.55 -17.42 -10.21
N GLY A 413 4.48 -16.20 -10.73
CA GLY A 413 4.64 -15.81 -12.12
C GLY A 413 5.86 -14.89 -12.30
N THR A 414 5.75 -13.90 -13.15
CA THR A 414 6.82 -12.93 -13.42
C THR A 414 6.41 -11.51 -13.01
N LEU A 415 7.28 -10.85 -12.24
CA LEU A 415 7.30 -9.40 -12.10
C LEU A 415 8.46 -8.88 -12.94
N GLU A 416 8.19 -7.95 -13.86
CA GLU A 416 9.19 -7.44 -14.80
C GLU A 416 9.13 -5.91 -14.88
N ARG A 417 10.25 -5.24 -14.67
CA ARG A 417 10.37 -3.77 -14.69
C ARG A 417 9.31 -3.06 -13.83
N CYS A 418 8.98 -3.66 -12.71
CA CYS A 418 8.04 -3.09 -11.75
C CYS A 418 8.78 -2.27 -10.70
N ILE A 419 8.23 -1.12 -10.32
CA ILE A 419 8.89 -0.17 -9.42
C ILE A 419 7.97 0.16 -8.23
N ASN A 420 8.53 0.09 -7.02
CA ASN A 420 7.88 0.63 -5.83
C ASN A 420 8.59 1.90 -5.37
N TYR A 421 7.84 3.01 -5.33
CA TYR A 421 8.27 4.29 -4.75
C TYR A 421 7.68 4.52 -3.36
N GLY A 422 6.56 3.87 -3.04
CA GLY A 422 5.82 4.07 -1.79
C GLY A 422 6.58 3.52 -0.58
N ASN A 423 6.59 4.29 0.50
CA ASN A 423 7.17 3.87 1.77
C ASN A 423 6.20 2.93 2.50
N VAL A 424 6.76 1.96 3.21
CA VAL A 424 6.00 1.04 4.05
C VAL A 424 6.46 1.16 5.49
N THR A 425 5.60 1.69 6.35
CA THR A 425 5.83 1.80 7.79
C THR A 425 4.84 0.92 8.54
N VAL A 426 5.35 -0.05 9.29
CA VAL A 426 4.52 -0.97 10.08
C VAL A 426 4.88 -0.88 11.55
N THR A 427 3.87 -0.59 12.38
CA THR A 427 3.99 -0.65 13.84
C THR A 427 3.22 -1.85 14.37
N GLN A 428 3.94 -2.82 14.95
CA GLN A 428 3.34 -3.98 15.62
C GLN A 428 3.15 -3.70 17.12
N THR A 429 1.92 -3.83 17.62
CA THR A 429 1.59 -3.48 19.01
C THR A 429 1.50 -4.66 19.97
N ALA A 430 1.33 -5.89 19.48
CA ALA A 430 1.23 -7.09 20.31
C ALA A 430 2.10 -8.22 19.76
N SER A 431 2.38 -9.22 20.61
CA SER A 431 3.17 -10.39 20.20
C SER A 431 2.49 -11.18 19.10
N ALA A 432 3.22 -11.48 18.03
CA ALA A 432 2.75 -12.41 17.01
C ALA A 432 3.21 -13.82 17.33
N SER A 433 2.29 -14.78 17.26
CA SER A 433 2.62 -16.21 17.38
C SER A 433 3.06 -16.85 16.06
N SER A 434 3.11 -16.08 14.98
CA SER A 434 3.25 -16.56 13.62
C SER A 434 4.09 -15.60 12.76
N GLY A 435 4.28 -15.89 11.48
CA GLY A 435 5.15 -15.18 10.57
C GLY A 435 4.89 -13.68 10.44
N PHE A 436 5.96 -12.97 10.13
CA PHE A 436 5.96 -11.53 9.90
C PHE A 436 6.83 -11.28 8.68
N TYR A 437 6.18 -11.08 7.52
CA TYR A 437 6.84 -11.07 6.22
C TYR A 437 6.47 -9.82 5.44
N GLY A 438 7.47 -9.17 4.86
CA GLY A 438 7.24 -8.00 4.03
C GLY A 438 8.30 -7.80 2.96
N GLY A 439 7.88 -7.36 1.80
CA GLY A 439 8.76 -7.00 0.70
C GLY A 439 8.36 -5.70 0.03
N GLY A 440 9.35 -4.98 -0.48
CA GLY A 440 9.12 -3.75 -1.25
C GLY A 440 8.30 -3.99 -2.51
N LEU A 441 8.32 -5.22 -3.07
CA LEU A 441 7.45 -5.62 -4.17
C LEU A 441 6.56 -6.81 -3.80
N ALA A 442 7.13 -7.90 -3.29
CA ALA A 442 6.38 -9.11 -2.98
C ALA A 442 6.59 -9.58 -1.53
N ALA A 443 5.52 -10.04 -0.86
CA ALA A 443 5.69 -10.66 0.45
C ALA A 443 6.31 -12.06 0.35
N ILE A 444 5.84 -12.87 -0.59
CA ILE A 444 6.23 -14.25 -0.83
C ILE A 444 6.61 -14.42 -2.30
N GLY A 445 7.79 -14.93 -2.59
CA GLY A 445 8.31 -15.12 -3.95
C GLY A 445 7.86 -16.42 -4.63
N HIS A 446 6.80 -17.02 -4.16
CA HIS A 446 6.18 -18.24 -4.73
C HIS A 446 4.70 -18.30 -4.35
N THR A 447 3.93 -19.21 -4.92
CA THR A 447 2.57 -19.49 -4.45
C THR A 447 2.55 -20.45 -3.27
N VAL A 448 1.45 -20.45 -2.52
CA VAL A 448 1.20 -21.37 -1.42
C VAL A 448 -0.18 -21.98 -1.56
N LEU A 449 -0.40 -23.14 -0.94
CA LEU A 449 -1.68 -23.86 -0.99
C LEU A 449 -2.76 -23.15 -0.15
N GLY A 450 -3.96 -23.10 -0.68
CA GLY A 450 -5.17 -22.73 0.06
C GLY A 450 -5.14 -21.29 0.60
N THR A 451 -5.73 -21.10 1.77
CA THR A 451 -5.71 -19.82 2.46
C THR A 451 -4.42 -19.71 3.28
N ALA A 452 -3.39 -19.12 2.68
CA ALA A 452 -2.14 -18.90 3.37
C ALA A 452 -2.33 -17.90 4.50
N THR A 453 -1.84 -18.25 5.66
CA THR A 453 -1.76 -17.37 6.82
C THR A 453 -0.32 -17.32 7.30
N ALA A 454 0.03 -16.31 8.06
CA ALA A 454 1.36 -16.19 8.63
C ALA A 454 1.74 -17.36 9.58
N THR A 455 0.76 -18.17 10.00
CA THR A 455 0.97 -19.41 10.79
C THR A 455 1.21 -20.63 9.93
N GLN A 456 0.69 -20.64 8.70
CA GLN A 456 0.68 -21.81 7.84
C GLN A 456 0.89 -21.37 6.39
N LEU A 457 2.07 -21.70 5.86
CA LEU A 457 2.45 -21.56 4.46
C LEU A 457 2.69 -22.97 3.93
N ASP A 458 1.64 -23.62 3.47
CA ASP A 458 1.72 -24.96 2.92
C ASP A 458 2.17 -24.89 1.46
N ILE A 459 3.12 -25.76 1.09
CA ILE A 459 3.73 -25.83 -0.24
C ILE A 459 3.76 -27.28 -0.69
N ASP A 460 3.45 -27.53 -1.96
CA ASP A 460 3.64 -28.81 -2.65
C ASP A 460 4.11 -28.62 -4.10
N GLU A 461 4.11 -29.68 -4.88
CA GLU A 461 4.49 -29.69 -6.29
C GLU A 461 3.59 -28.84 -7.22
N THR A 462 2.43 -28.42 -6.77
CA THR A 462 1.53 -27.53 -7.53
C THR A 462 1.85 -26.06 -7.35
N CYS A 463 2.66 -25.74 -6.33
CA CYS A 463 3.12 -24.37 -6.10
C CYS A 463 4.09 -23.93 -7.18
N ARG A 464 4.08 -22.63 -7.51
CA ARG A 464 4.89 -22.03 -8.55
C ARG A 464 5.94 -21.11 -7.96
N ALA A 465 7.18 -21.22 -8.44
CA ALA A 465 8.26 -20.30 -8.13
C ALA A 465 8.16 -19.04 -9.00
N GLY A 466 8.38 -17.87 -8.40
CA GLY A 466 8.30 -16.61 -9.09
C GLY A 466 9.62 -16.14 -9.69
N ASN A 467 9.49 -15.30 -10.71
CA ASN A 467 10.61 -14.59 -11.32
C ASN A 467 10.48 -13.09 -11.07
N PHE A 468 11.58 -12.44 -10.76
CA PHE A 468 11.70 -10.99 -10.58
C PHE A 468 12.80 -10.52 -11.55
N VAL A 469 12.41 -9.67 -12.51
CA VAL A 469 13.31 -9.24 -13.59
C VAL A 469 13.32 -7.73 -13.67
N ASP A 470 14.50 -7.11 -13.51
CA ASP A 470 14.72 -5.68 -13.64
C ASP A 470 13.73 -4.84 -12.79
N CYS A 471 13.45 -5.32 -11.58
CA CYS A 471 12.51 -4.68 -10.66
C CYS A 471 13.24 -3.79 -9.66
N GLU A 472 12.62 -2.66 -9.29
CA GLU A 472 13.23 -1.68 -8.39
C GLU A 472 12.36 -1.39 -7.16
N ASN A 473 13.02 -1.19 -6.02
CA ASN A 473 12.40 -0.63 -4.82
C ASN A 473 13.11 0.64 -4.38
N HIS A 474 12.41 1.76 -4.42
CA HIS A 474 12.86 3.06 -3.93
C HIS A 474 12.25 3.42 -2.58
N GLY A 475 11.12 2.80 -2.24
CA GLY A 475 10.43 3.03 -0.97
C GLY A 475 11.16 2.41 0.22
N ASN A 476 11.13 3.08 1.36
CA ASN A 476 11.66 2.52 2.60
C ASN A 476 10.68 1.50 3.20
N LEU A 477 11.21 0.39 3.69
CA LEU A 477 10.45 -0.59 4.45
C LEU A 477 10.89 -0.52 5.93
N THR A 478 10.08 0.09 6.77
CA THR A 478 10.35 0.31 8.19
C THR A 478 9.38 -0.49 9.06
N ILE A 479 9.91 -1.42 9.85
CA ILE A 479 9.15 -2.30 10.71
C ILE A 479 9.56 -2.08 12.16
N GLN A 480 8.64 -1.61 13.00
CA GLN A 480 8.83 -1.43 14.43
C GLN A 480 7.96 -2.42 15.20
N CYS A 481 8.57 -3.27 15.98
CA CYS A 481 7.86 -4.26 16.79
C CYS A 481 7.88 -3.86 18.27
N ALA A 482 6.67 -3.66 18.81
CA ALA A 482 6.45 -3.36 20.23
C ALA A 482 6.12 -4.59 21.06
N GLY A 483 5.86 -5.73 20.44
CA GLY A 483 5.56 -7.03 21.07
C GLY A 483 6.72 -8.03 20.94
N ALA A 484 6.50 -9.24 21.43
CA ALA A 484 7.43 -10.34 21.18
C ALA A 484 7.46 -10.64 19.67
N ALA A 485 8.65 -10.62 19.05
CA ALA A 485 8.79 -10.89 17.64
C ALA A 485 8.29 -12.31 17.31
N PRO A 486 7.72 -12.50 16.12
CA PRO A 486 7.25 -13.80 15.66
C PRO A 486 8.41 -14.77 15.52
N ILE A 487 8.10 -16.05 15.60
CA ILE A 487 9.08 -17.16 15.50
C ILE A 487 9.90 -17.08 14.20
N ARG A 488 9.36 -16.40 13.16
CA ARG A 488 10.02 -16.19 11.88
C ARG A 488 9.62 -14.87 11.28
N SER A 489 10.58 -14.10 10.85
CA SER A 489 10.33 -12.89 10.06
C SER A 489 11.35 -12.75 8.94
N GLY A 490 10.89 -12.26 7.79
CA GLY A 490 11.72 -11.98 6.63
C GLY A 490 11.28 -10.69 5.97
N PHE A 491 12.21 -9.76 5.80
CA PHE A 491 11.97 -8.47 5.15
C PHE A 491 13.03 -8.22 4.10
N GLY A 492 12.59 -7.96 2.86
CA GLY A 492 13.51 -7.67 1.76
C GLY A 492 13.07 -6.45 0.96
N GLY A 493 14.02 -5.75 0.41
CA GLY A 493 13.73 -4.61 -0.47
C GLY A 493 12.90 -5.01 -1.69
N ILE A 494 13.11 -6.21 -2.21
CA ILE A 494 12.31 -6.78 -3.31
C ILE A 494 11.29 -7.80 -2.78
N CYS A 495 11.74 -8.81 -2.04
CA CYS A 495 10.88 -9.90 -1.59
C CYS A 495 11.12 -10.24 -0.11
N GLY A 496 10.05 -10.51 0.63
CA GLY A 496 10.14 -10.87 2.05
C GLY A 496 10.71 -12.26 2.28
N ILE A 497 10.07 -13.28 1.70
CA ILE A 497 10.44 -14.68 1.93
C ILE A 497 10.31 -15.55 0.66
N VAL A 498 11.12 -16.61 0.64
CA VAL A 498 11.05 -17.72 -0.32
C VAL A 498 11.23 -19.03 0.44
N TYR A 499 10.28 -19.96 0.34
CA TYR A 499 10.36 -21.30 0.96
C TYR A 499 10.48 -22.43 -0.05
N MET A 500 10.53 -22.12 -1.34
CA MET A 500 10.76 -23.13 -2.38
C MET A 500 11.94 -22.74 -3.26
N ASN A 501 12.55 -23.73 -3.89
CA ASN A 501 13.62 -23.51 -4.84
C ASN A 501 13.11 -23.07 -6.22
N GLY A 502 14.00 -22.57 -7.06
CA GLY A 502 13.69 -22.16 -8.43
C GLY A 502 13.19 -20.73 -8.57
N VAL A 503 13.10 -19.97 -7.47
CA VAL A 503 12.82 -18.53 -7.54
C VAL A 503 14.04 -17.79 -8.09
N SER A 504 13.83 -16.83 -8.99
CA SER A 504 14.92 -16.04 -9.56
C SER A 504 14.71 -14.53 -9.36
N PHE A 505 15.83 -13.86 -9.11
CA PHE A 505 15.96 -12.41 -9.06
C PHE A 505 17.07 -12.01 -10.04
N THR A 506 16.72 -11.29 -11.10
CA THR A 506 17.67 -10.88 -12.14
C THR A 506 17.57 -9.38 -12.34
N GLY A 507 18.70 -8.67 -12.26
CA GLY A 507 18.77 -7.23 -12.46
C GLY A 507 17.95 -6.40 -11.46
N CYS A 508 17.59 -6.99 -10.31
CA CYS A 508 16.75 -6.28 -9.33
C CYS A 508 17.57 -5.30 -8.47
N GLU A 509 17.02 -4.12 -8.22
CA GLU A 509 17.71 -3.07 -7.48
C GLU A 509 16.89 -2.57 -6.28
N ASN A 510 17.55 -2.44 -5.13
CA ASN A 510 16.95 -1.85 -3.94
C ASN A 510 17.70 -0.57 -3.54
N TYR A 511 17.01 0.55 -3.61
CA TYR A 511 17.49 1.86 -3.17
C TYR A 511 16.94 2.25 -1.80
N GLY A 512 15.77 1.72 -1.44
CA GLY A 512 15.10 2.00 -0.17
C GLY A 512 15.77 1.30 1.01
N ASN A 513 15.68 1.91 2.19
CA ASN A 513 16.15 1.28 3.42
C ASN A 513 15.20 0.16 3.85
N VAL A 514 15.76 -0.96 4.33
CA VAL A 514 15.01 -2.08 4.90
C VAL A 514 15.38 -2.22 6.37
N ILE A 515 14.51 -1.72 7.25
CA ILE A 515 14.79 -1.56 8.68
C ILE A 515 13.79 -2.32 9.52
N ARG A 516 14.28 -3.23 10.36
CA ARG A 516 13.48 -3.94 11.34
C ARG A 516 14.05 -3.71 12.74
N THR A 517 13.26 -3.12 13.63
CA THR A 517 13.63 -2.78 14.99
C THR A 517 12.60 -3.26 16.02
N ASP A 518 13.06 -3.58 17.24
CA ASP A 518 12.21 -3.81 18.40
C ASP A 518 12.16 -2.57 19.29
N ASP A 519 11.04 -2.38 19.99
CA ASP A 519 10.92 -1.35 21.02
C ASP A 519 11.75 -1.74 22.27
N ALA A 520 12.74 -0.90 22.63
CA ALA A 520 13.63 -1.11 23.75
C ALA A 520 12.91 -1.13 25.12
N ALA A 521 11.72 -0.49 25.22
CA ALA A 521 10.98 -0.36 26.48
C ALA A 521 10.17 -1.61 26.85
N LYS A 522 10.02 -2.58 25.95
CA LYS A 522 9.15 -3.74 26.19
C LYS A 522 9.90 -5.02 26.49
N ALA A 523 9.37 -5.80 27.44
CA ALA A 523 9.98 -7.02 27.93
C ALA A 523 10.09 -8.10 26.84
N ALA A 524 11.27 -8.72 26.76
CA ALA A 524 11.52 -9.78 25.81
C ALA A 524 11.02 -11.13 26.30
N SER A 525 10.32 -11.82 25.40
CA SER A 525 10.30 -13.29 25.38
C SER A 525 10.29 -13.70 23.91
N ASN A 526 11.45 -13.71 23.25
CA ASN A 526 11.49 -14.02 21.83
C ASN A 526 12.31 -15.27 21.55
N ASN A 527 11.60 -16.22 20.96
CA ASN A 527 12.17 -17.43 20.39
C ASN A 527 12.24 -17.35 18.84
N GLY A 528 12.19 -16.14 18.28
CA GLY A 528 12.11 -15.95 16.85
C GLY A 528 13.45 -15.56 16.21
N SER A 529 13.52 -15.61 14.89
CA SER A 529 14.60 -15.04 14.08
C SER A 529 14.07 -13.97 13.14
N ALA A 530 14.72 -12.82 13.12
CA ALA A 530 14.46 -11.75 12.19
C ALA A 530 15.56 -11.75 11.11
N THR A 531 15.14 -11.78 9.84
CA THR A 531 16.09 -11.73 8.74
C THR A 531 15.75 -10.58 7.81
N VAL A 532 16.74 -9.78 7.45
CA VAL A 532 16.58 -8.59 6.63
C VAL A 532 17.60 -8.61 5.51
N GLY A 533 17.16 -8.39 4.28
CA GLY A 533 18.05 -8.34 3.11
C GLY A 533 17.69 -7.21 2.15
N GLY A 534 18.66 -6.72 1.42
CA GLY A 534 18.43 -5.69 0.41
C GLY A 534 17.51 -6.20 -0.72
N ILE A 535 17.70 -7.44 -1.14
CA ILE A 535 16.86 -8.09 -2.18
C ILE A 535 15.86 -9.05 -1.53
N LEU A 536 16.34 -10.01 -0.74
CA LEU A 536 15.49 -11.01 -0.10
C LEU A 536 15.74 -11.09 1.40
N GLY A 537 14.66 -11.03 2.19
CA GLY A 537 14.76 -11.19 3.64
C GLY A 537 15.17 -12.61 4.04
N ARG A 538 14.52 -13.64 3.50
CA ARG A 538 14.80 -15.02 3.85
C ARG A 538 14.48 -15.99 2.71
N SER A 539 15.45 -16.80 2.36
CA SER A 539 15.26 -18.05 1.63
C SER A 539 15.46 -19.23 2.59
N ALA A 540 14.48 -20.08 2.73
CA ALA A 540 14.59 -21.27 3.58
C ALA A 540 13.66 -22.36 3.07
N ALA A 541 14.21 -23.45 2.59
CA ALA A 541 13.45 -24.68 2.31
C ALA A 541 13.06 -25.44 3.61
N TRP A 542 12.73 -24.71 4.67
CA TRP A 542 12.34 -25.29 5.97
C TRP A 542 11.02 -24.68 6.41
N PHE A 543 10.04 -25.52 6.66
CA PHE A 543 8.88 -25.10 7.42
C PHE A 543 8.71 -25.94 8.68
N THR A 544 8.10 -25.39 9.72
CA THR A 544 7.71 -26.16 10.89
C THR A 544 6.26 -26.60 10.72
N THR A 545 6.02 -27.88 10.97
CA THR A 545 4.67 -28.38 11.19
C THR A 545 4.09 -27.77 12.47
N ALA A 546 2.77 -27.76 12.61
CA ALA A 546 2.07 -27.33 13.82
C ALA A 546 2.53 -28.05 15.11
N ALA A 547 3.25 -29.14 14.99
CA ALA A 547 3.84 -29.90 16.10
C ALA A 547 5.24 -29.41 16.52
N GLY A 548 5.79 -28.37 15.88
CA GLY A 548 7.11 -27.81 16.22
C GLY A 548 8.32 -28.57 15.64
N ASP A 549 8.09 -29.62 14.88
CA ASP A 549 9.15 -30.37 14.21
C ASP A 549 9.58 -29.64 12.93
N SER A 550 10.88 -29.35 12.80
CA SER A 550 11.46 -28.83 11.56
C SER A 550 11.56 -29.97 10.56
N LYS A 551 10.73 -29.95 9.53
CA LYS A 551 10.91 -30.85 8.39
C LYS A 551 11.64 -30.09 7.29
N ALA A 552 12.67 -30.71 6.73
CA ALA A 552 13.10 -30.37 5.36
C ALA A 552 11.92 -30.63 4.43
N LEU A 553 11.68 -29.73 3.49
CA LEU A 553 10.79 -30.07 2.36
C LEU A 553 11.42 -31.25 1.65
N ASP A 554 10.91 -32.44 1.85
CA ASP A 554 11.26 -33.66 1.07
C ASP A 554 10.74 -33.58 -0.38
N VAL A 555 10.24 -32.43 -0.78
CA VAL A 555 9.70 -32.20 -2.11
C VAL A 555 10.83 -31.64 -2.96
N GLU A 556 11.34 -32.44 -3.89
CA GLU A 556 12.10 -31.95 -5.05
C GLU A 556 11.19 -31.08 -5.93
N VAL A 557 10.80 -29.92 -5.40
CA VAL A 557 10.02 -28.96 -6.17
C VAL A 557 10.98 -28.30 -7.16
N ASN A 558 10.90 -28.76 -8.39
CA ASN A 558 11.50 -28.22 -9.61
C ASN A 558 13.02 -28.43 -9.87
N GLY A 559 13.80 -29.00 -8.99
CA GLY A 559 15.22 -29.33 -9.27
C GLY A 559 16.14 -28.14 -9.64
N PHE A 560 15.72 -26.92 -9.38
CA PHE A 560 16.45 -25.70 -9.73
C PHE A 560 16.92 -24.96 -8.48
N ASP A 561 18.12 -24.37 -8.58
CA ASP A 561 18.64 -23.47 -7.56
C ASP A 561 17.86 -22.14 -7.50
N THR A 562 17.75 -21.54 -6.31
CA THR A 562 17.32 -20.14 -6.20
C THR A 562 18.46 -19.23 -6.60
N ARG A 563 18.20 -18.25 -7.48
CA ARG A 563 19.23 -17.43 -8.11
C ARG A 563 19.01 -15.94 -7.87
N TYR A 564 20.10 -15.25 -7.64
CA TYR A 564 20.22 -13.80 -7.55
C TYR A 564 21.32 -13.40 -8.53
N GLU A 565 20.96 -12.80 -9.64
CA GLU A 565 21.89 -12.46 -10.72
C GLU A 565 21.85 -10.94 -11.00
N ASN A 566 23.01 -10.29 -10.97
CA ASN A 566 23.16 -8.85 -11.25
C ASN A 566 22.29 -7.95 -10.36
N CYS A 567 21.96 -8.36 -9.14
CA CYS A 567 21.16 -7.58 -8.24
C CYS A 567 22.02 -6.56 -7.47
N VAL A 568 21.45 -5.38 -7.20
CA VAL A 568 22.13 -4.29 -6.51
C VAL A 568 21.32 -3.86 -5.26
N ASN A 569 22.01 -3.66 -4.15
CA ASN A 569 21.46 -2.99 -2.99
C ASN A 569 22.25 -1.72 -2.68
N GLU A 570 21.57 -0.58 -2.65
CA GLU A 570 22.10 0.71 -2.24
C GLU A 570 21.54 1.18 -0.89
N GLY A 571 20.36 0.67 -0.52
CA GLY A 571 19.69 1.01 0.72
C GLY A 571 20.36 0.38 1.96
N THR A 572 20.20 1.02 3.11
CA THR A 572 20.62 0.47 4.39
C THR A 572 19.75 -0.73 4.78
N VAL A 573 20.39 -1.82 5.15
CA VAL A 573 19.73 -3.02 5.67
C VAL A 573 19.99 -3.11 7.16
N GLN A 574 18.94 -3.06 8.00
CA GLN A 574 19.12 -3.04 9.46
C GLN A 574 18.25 -4.08 10.17
N VAL A 575 18.90 -4.83 11.10
CA VAL A 575 18.20 -5.69 12.05
C VAL A 575 18.62 -5.35 13.49
N SER A 576 17.67 -4.87 14.30
CA SER A 576 17.90 -4.52 15.70
C SER A 576 16.80 -5.13 16.55
N CYS A 577 17.01 -6.40 16.94
CA CYS A 577 16.02 -7.21 17.62
C CYS A 577 16.53 -7.75 18.94
N ARG A 578 15.62 -7.90 19.90
CA ARG A 578 15.88 -8.43 21.22
C ARG A 578 15.60 -9.92 21.31
N HIS A 579 16.63 -10.73 21.50
CA HIS A 579 16.48 -12.15 21.78
C HIS A 579 16.74 -12.50 23.25
N SER A 580 16.01 -13.50 23.77
CA SER A 580 16.20 -14.06 25.12
C SER A 580 17.10 -15.30 25.15
N GLY A 581 17.52 -15.81 23.99
CA GLY A 581 18.35 -17.03 23.87
C GLY A 581 19.69 -16.75 23.21
N GLY A 582 20.76 -17.41 23.68
CA GLY A 582 22.10 -17.30 23.10
C GLY A 582 22.19 -17.88 21.70
N ILE A 583 23.26 -17.53 20.97
CA ILE A 583 23.64 -18.18 19.71
C ILE A 583 23.66 -19.68 19.94
N MET A 584 22.94 -20.42 19.13
CA MET A 584 22.99 -21.86 19.08
C MET A 584 23.89 -22.30 17.92
N PRO A 585 25.22 -22.37 18.10
CA PRO A 585 26.14 -22.65 16.99
C PRO A 585 25.92 -24.03 16.36
N ASN A 586 25.31 -24.96 17.08
CA ASN A 586 25.30 -26.38 16.74
C ASN A 586 23.90 -27.00 16.57
N SER A 587 22.78 -26.24 16.64
CA SER A 587 21.45 -26.82 16.50
C SER A 587 20.88 -26.63 15.10
N SER A 588 20.09 -27.61 14.66
CA SER A 588 19.37 -27.60 13.38
C SER A 588 18.30 -26.50 13.26
N GLY A 589 18.06 -25.74 14.32
CA GLY A 589 17.10 -24.64 14.38
C GLY A 589 17.78 -23.35 14.80
N ALA A 590 18.61 -22.76 13.95
CA ALA A 590 19.27 -21.49 14.27
C ALA A 590 18.23 -20.37 14.46
N ARG A 591 18.07 -19.94 15.70
CA ARG A 591 17.36 -18.71 16.07
C ARG A 591 18.39 -17.60 16.05
N LEU A 592 18.61 -17.03 14.87
CA LEU A 592 19.63 -16.03 14.62
C LEU A 592 18.98 -14.87 13.90
N ASP A 593 19.19 -13.67 14.40
CA ASP A 593 18.92 -12.48 13.62
C ASP A 593 20.01 -12.31 12.58
N ALA A 594 19.61 -12.00 11.37
CA ALA A 594 20.59 -11.84 10.30
C ALA A 594 20.23 -10.68 9.37
N ALA A 595 21.24 -9.88 9.02
CA ALA A 595 21.14 -8.90 7.97
C ALA A 595 22.21 -9.12 6.92
N GLY A 596 21.81 -9.10 5.66
CA GLY A 596 22.73 -9.21 4.52
C GLY A 596 22.39 -8.19 3.45
N GLY A 597 23.41 -7.61 2.84
CA GLY A 597 23.20 -6.58 1.81
C GLY A 597 22.38 -7.08 0.62
N ILE A 598 22.48 -8.36 0.28
CA ILE A 598 21.65 -9.00 -0.76
C ILE A 598 20.61 -9.91 -0.10
N VAL A 599 21.02 -10.85 0.74
CA VAL A 599 20.10 -11.82 1.35
C VAL A 599 20.30 -11.88 2.86
N GLY A 600 19.23 -11.69 3.62
CA GLY A 600 19.29 -11.79 5.08
C GLY A 600 19.65 -13.21 5.56
N ALA A 601 18.92 -14.23 5.07
CA ALA A 601 19.26 -15.63 5.28
C ALA A 601 19.10 -16.43 3.97
N ALA A 602 20.20 -17.00 3.49
CA ALA A 602 20.29 -17.84 2.31
C ALA A 602 20.49 -19.30 2.72
N ILE A 603 19.45 -20.14 2.58
CA ILE A 603 19.48 -21.52 3.06
C ILE A 603 19.12 -22.47 1.91
N GLY A 604 20.12 -23.12 1.34
CA GLY A 604 19.98 -24.22 0.41
C GLY A 604 19.77 -25.56 1.14
N VAL A 605 19.14 -26.52 0.48
CA VAL A 605 18.84 -27.84 1.03
C VAL A 605 19.24 -28.94 0.03
N GLY A 606 19.90 -29.97 0.54
CA GLY A 606 20.40 -31.07 -0.30
C GLY A 606 21.45 -30.59 -1.31
N ASP A 607 21.28 -30.96 -2.56
CA ASP A 607 22.14 -30.57 -3.68
C ASP A 607 21.75 -29.24 -4.34
N GLN A 608 20.73 -28.55 -3.79
CA GLN A 608 20.22 -27.29 -4.31
C GLN A 608 20.81 -26.12 -3.54
N PHE A 609 21.43 -25.21 -4.26
CA PHE A 609 22.15 -24.08 -3.69
C PHE A 609 21.35 -22.78 -3.84
N GLN A 610 21.66 -21.84 -2.95
CA GLN A 610 21.36 -20.43 -3.14
C GLN A 610 22.52 -19.83 -3.92
N ARG A 611 22.27 -19.35 -5.13
CA ARG A 611 23.34 -18.83 -6.03
C ARG A 611 23.26 -17.32 -6.13
N ILE A 612 24.29 -16.65 -5.66
CA ILE A 612 24.43 -15.19 -5.69
C ILE A 612 25.54 -14.87 -6.71
N ILE A 613 25.15 -14.31 -7.84
CA ILE A 613 26.02 -14.18 -9.02
C ILE A 613 26.06 -12.72 -9.46
N SER A 614 27.26 -12.14 -9.50
CA SER A 614 27.50 -10.76 -9.97
C SER A 614 26.62 -9.72 -9.26
N CYS A 615 26.28 -9.95 -8.00
CA CYS A 615 25.49 -9.01 -7.20
C CYS A 615 26.39 -7.98 -6.51
N HIS A 616 25.86 -6.79 -6.26
CA HIS A 616 26.61 -5.73 -5.60
C HIS A 616 25.85 -5.14 -4.42
N ASN A 617 26.40 -5.24 -3.23
CA ASN A 617 25.94 -4.48 -2.08
C ASN A 617 26.79 -3.21 -1.87
N LYS A 618 26.17 -2.05 -2.01
CA LYS A 618 26.74 -0.71 -1.73
C LYS A 618 26.20 -0.15 -0.43
N GLY A 619 25.02 -0.60 0.01
CA GLY A 619 24.33 -0.12 1.20
C GLY A 619 24.94 -0.65 2.49
N ALA A 620 24.81 0.09 3.57
CA ALA A 620 25.29 -0.34 4.89
C ALA A 620 24.44 -1.50 5.44
N VAL A 621 25.11 -2.48 6.05
CA VAL A 621 24.47 -3.57 6.80
C VAL A 621 24.67 -3.30 8.28
N VAL A 622 23.57 -3.05 8.99
CA VAL A 622 23.59 -2.53 10.37
C VAL A 622 22.82 -3.46 11.30
N GLY A 623 23.26 -3.60 12.53
CA GLY A 623 22.49 -4.41 13.47
C GLY A 623 23.00 -4.40 14.90
N GLY A 624 22.41 -5.32 15.69
CA GLY A 624 22.77 -5.51 17.08
C GLY A 624 21.67 -5.14 18.05
N TRP A 625 21.93 -5.40 19.34
CA TRP A 625 21.02 -5.10 20.43
C TRP A 625 21.77 -4.65 21.69
N THR A 626 21.10 -3.84 22.53
CA THR A 626 21.68 -3.19 23.71
C THR A 626 21.94 -4.10 24.90
N THR A 627 21.58 -5.38 24.87
CA THR A 627 21.79 -6.33 25.94
C THR A 627 22.69 -7.50 25.51
N ALA A 628 23.37 -8.10 26.46
CA ALA A 628 24.51 -9.03 26.34
C ALA A 628 24.23 -10.38 25.63
N VAL A 629 23.21 -10.48 24.76
CA VAL A 629 22.90 -11.74 24.07
C VAL A 629 23.25 -11.60 22.60
N ASN A 630 24.41 -12.16 22.23
CA ASN A 630 24.96 -12.10 20.88
C ASN A 630 24.24 -13.08 19.96
N THR A 631 23.19 -12.64 19.27
CA THR A 631 22.42 -13.48 18.35
C THR A 631 22.30 -12.88 16.95
N THR A 632 23.02 -11.79 16.65
CA THR A 632 22.93 -11.09 15.37
C THR A 632 24.14 -11.40 14.50
N ALA A 633 23.90 -11.79 13.26
CA ALA A 633 24.91 -11.99 12.23
C ALA A 633 24.74 -10.96 11.11
N LEU A 634 25.80 -10.24 10.79
CA LEU A 634 25.81 -9.23 9.73
C LEU A 634 26.79 -9.66 8.64
N GLY A 635 26.35 -9.67 7.39
CA GLY A 635 27.20 -9.95 6.25
C GLY A 635 27.01 -8.96 5.12
N GLY A 636 28.08 -8.50 4.54
CA GLY A 636 28.01 -7.52 3.45
C GLY A 636 27.18 -8.00 2.26
N LEU A 637 27.16 -9.30 1.98
CA LEU A 637 26.27 -9.92 0.99
C LEU A 637 25.19 -10.77 1.65
N VAL A 638 25.56 -11.66 2.58
CA VAL A 638 24.64 -12.62 3.20
C VAL A 638 24.79 -12.62 4.72
N GLY A 639 23.71 -12.41 5.45
CA GLY A 639 23.74 -12.47 6.91
C GLY A 639 23.99 -13.89 7.45
N LEU A 640 23.15 -14.85 7.04
CA LEU A 640 23.27 -16.28 7.37
C LEU A 640 23.29 -17.11 6.09
N ALA A 641 24.28 -17.95 5.90
CA ALA A 641 24.46 -18.81 4.73
C ALA A 641 24.51 -20.30 5.08
N THR A 642 23.84 -21.13 4.29
CA THR A 642 23.90 -22.59 4.28
C THR A 642 23.64 -23.07 2.85
N GLY A 643 24.47 -23.96 2.27
CA GLY A 643 24.29 -24.38 0.89
C GLY A 643 24.23 -23.18 -0.06
N THR A 644 25.22 -22.30 0.03
CA THR A 644 25.22 -21.00 -0.67
C THR A 644 26.49 -20.84 -1.47
N GLU A 645 26.37 -20.52 -2.75
CA GLU A 645 27.47 -20.20 -3.64
C GLU A 645 27.39 -18.72 -4.05
N ILE A 646 28.49 -18.00 -3.89
CA ILE A 646 28.61 -16.57 -4.19
C ILE A 646 29.75 -16.41 -5.18
N THR A 647 29.45 -15.88 -6.36
CA THR A 647 30.44 -15.71 -7.44
C THR A 647 30.36 -14.32 -8.07
N GLY A 648 31.50 -13.75 -8.47
CA GLY A 648 31.61 -12.49 -9.17
C GLY A 648 30.96 -11.28 -8.45
N SER A 649 30.67 -11.41 -7.17
CA SER A 649 29.87 -10.44 -6.42
C SER A 649 30.74 -9.45 -5.65
N ILE A 650 30.18 -8.26 -5.40
CA ILE A 650 30.88 -7.15 -4.75
C ILE A 650 30.19 -6.79 -3.44
N SER A 651 30.97 -6.64 -2.37
CA SER A 651 30.53 -6.05 -1.12
C SER A 651 31.36 -4.81 -0.81
N SER A 652 30.76 -3.64 -0.87
CA SER A 652 31.43 -2.36 -0.62
C SER A 652 30.75 -1.52 0.47
N GLY A 653 29.56 -1.90 0.91
CA GLY A 653 28.86 -1.25 2.02
C GLY A 653 29.47 -1.59 3.38
N ASP A 654 29.39 -0.66 4.34
CA ASP A 654 29.83 -0.89 5.72
C ASP A 654 29.02 -2.00 6.41
N VAL A 655 29.68 -2.82 7.20
CA VAL A 655 29.04 -3.82 8.08
C VAL A 655 29.30 -3.41 9.51
N ARG A 656 28.25 -2.99 10.24
CA ARG A 656 28.49 -2.36 11.55
C ARG A 656 27.39 -2.56 12.58
N SER A 657 27.74 -2.40 13.84
CA SER A 657 26.78 -2.14 14.92
C SER A 657 26.00 -0.84 14.67
N VAL A 658 24.82 -0.70 15.28
CA VAL A 658 24.05 0.56 15.22
C VAL A 658 24.90 1.69 15.80
N ASP A 659 25.43 1.48 16.99
CA ASP A 659 26.44 2.33 17.67
C ASP A 659 27.19 1.51 18.74
N ALA A 660 28.03 2.15 19.53
CA ALA A 660 28.83 1.53 20.58
C ALA A 660 28.02 0.87 21.73
N THR A 661 26.70 1.07 21.77
CA THR A 661 25.82 0.44 22.77
C THR A 661 25.05 -0.75 22.20
N TYR A 662 25.17 -1.01 20.90
CA TYR A 662 24.54 -2.13 20.21
C TYR A 662 25.54 -3.20 19.85
N TYR A 663 25.32 -4.40 20.35
CA TYR A 663 26.25 -5.53 20.29
C TYR A 663 25.80 -6.56 19.26
N ILE A 664 26.73 -7.09 18.49
CA ILE A 664 26.50 -8.14 17.48
C ILE A 664 27.31 -9.40 17.84
N GLY A 665 26.96 -10.53 17.23
CA GLY A 665 27.60 -11.81 17.47
C GLY A 665 28.63 -12.18 16.41
N ALA A 666 28.36 -11.84 15.16
CA ALA A 666 29.27 -12.09 14.05
C ALA A 666 29.12 -11.03 12.95
N ALA A 667 30.24 -10.61 12.37
CA ALA A 667 30.29 -9.70 11.24
C ALA A 667 31.31 -10.16 10.20
N GLY A 668 30.83 -10.31 8.95
CA GLY A 668 31.70 -10.68 7.82
C GLY A 668 31.54 -9.71 6.65
N GLY A 669 32.61 -9.36 5.98
CA GLY A 669 32.57 -8.52 4.80
C GLY A 669 31.73 -9.12 3.67
N ALA A 670 31.69 -10.44 3.55
CA ALA A 670 30.79 -11.14 2.64
C ALA A 670 29.66 -11.85 3.39
N VAL A 671 29.98 -12.71 4.36
CA VAL A 671 29.02 -13.59 5.05
C VAL A 671 29.18 -13.45 6.57
N GLY A 672 28.10 -13.08 7.25
CA GLY A 672 28.13 -12.95 8.72
C GLY A 672 28.29 -14.30 9.42
N PHE A 673 27.47 -15.27 9.06
CA PHE A 673 27.47 -16.61 9.67
C PHE A 673 27.37 -17.69 8.56
N ALA A 674 28.49 -18.37 8.31
CA ALA A 674 28.59 -19.50 7.38
C ALA A 674 28.40 -20.81 8.14
N ARG A 675 27.26 -21.46 7.93
CA ARG A 675 26.92 -22.67 8.69
C ARG A 675 27.46 -23.94 8.03
N ARG A 676 27.16 -24.19 6.75
CA ARG A 676 27.52 -25.40 6.03
C ARG A 676 27.53 -25.17 4.53
N ASP A 677 28.51 -25.73 3.84
CA ASP A 677 28.61 -25.76 2.38
C ASP A 677 28.47 -24.34 1.77
N VAL A 678 29.28 -23.40 2.27
CA VAL A 678 29.32 -22.03 1.76
C VAL A 678 30.55 -21.87 0.86
N VAL A 679 30.33 -21.44 -0.36
CA VAL A 679 31.37 -21.21 -1.36
C VAL A 679 31.40 -19.75 -1.77
N LEU A 680 32.56 -19.12 -1.68
CA LEU A 680 32.84 -17.78 -2.17
C LEU A 680 33.95 -17.88 -3.21
N ALA A 681 33.68 -17.55 -4.47
CA ALA A 681 34.61 -17.80 -5.57
C ALA A 681 34.47 -16.83 -6.75
N GLY A 682 35.36 -16.94 -7.73
CA GLY A 682 35.18 -16.36 -9.06
C GLY A 682 35.14 -14.84 -9.11
N ASP A 683 36.26 -14.17 -8.85
CA ASP A 683 36.43 -12.70 -8.96
C ASP A 683 35.57 -11.84 -8.02
N CYS A 684 35.06 -12.39 -6.91
CA CYS A 684 34.42 -11.57 -5.89
C CYS A 684 35.37 -10.48 -5.38
N LEU A 685 34.82 -9.29 -5.11
CA LEU A 685 35.54 -8.20 -4.49
C LEU A 685 34.86 -7.85 -3.15
N ILE A 686 35.54 -8.10 -2.05
CA ILE A 686 35.03 -7.81 -0.69
C ILE A 686 35.88 -6.69 -0.10
N GLN A 687 35.29 -5.51 0.00
CA GLN A 687 35.96 -4.28 0.47
C GLN A 687 35.16 -3.55 1.56
N SER A 688 34.28 -4.27 2.26
CA SER A 688 33.48 -3.72 3.34
C SER A 688 34.34 -3.33 4.54
N ARG A 689 34.06 -2.17 5.12
CA ARG A 689 34.56 -1.82 6.44
C ARG A 689 33.68 -2.50 7.49
N ILE A 690 34.31 -3.14 8.46
CA ILE A 690 33.64 -3.80 9.59
C ILE A 690 33.89 -2.97 10.85
N ASP A 691 32.83 -2.51 11.51
CA ASP A 691 32.87 -1.76 12.76
C ASP A 691 31.88 -2.37 13.76
N ALA A 692 32.40 -3.26 14.60
CA ALA A 692 31.58 -4.14 15.41
C ALA A 692 31.85 -3.95 16.90
N TRP A 693 30.78 -4.05 17.71
CA TRP A 693 30.84 -3.89 19.16
C TRP A 693 30.33 -5.14 19.89
N THR A 694 30.94 -5.49 21.00
CA THR A 694 30.51 -6.62 21.84
C THR A 694 30.54 -6.26 23.34
N PRO A 695 29.64 -6.84 24.17
CA PRO A 695 29.68 -6.63 25.61
C PRO A 695 30.91 -7.27 26.23
N SER A 696 31.45 -6.65 27.31
CA SER A 696 32.57 -7.18 28.05
C SER A 696 32.37 -8.65 28.47
N GLY A 697 33.32 -9.51 28.16
CA GLY A 697 33.30 -10.94 28.48
C GLY A 697 32.52 -11.80 27.48
N LYS A 698 32.16 -11.27 26.31
CA LYS A 698 31.60 -12.03 25.18
C LYS A 698 32.60 -12.06 24.03
N SER A 699 32.51 -13.07 23.20
CA SER A 699 33.30 -13.17 21.98
C SER A 699 32.50 -12.55 20.81
N LEU A 700 33.13 -11.65 20.11
CA LEU A 700 32.73 -11.15 18.81
C LEU A 700 33.52 -11.90 17.75
N LEU A 701 32.88 -12.28 16.67
CA LEU A 701 33.51 -13.00 15.57
C LEU A 701 33.51 -12.11 14.33
N THR A 702 34.68 -11.63 13.92
CA THR A 702 34.82 -10.73 12.77
C THR A 702 35.78 -11.27 11.74
N GLY A 703 35.50 -11.04 10.47
CA GLY A 703 36.41 -11.44 9.39
C GLY A 703 36.12 -10.71 8.07
N LEU A 704 37.14 -10.47 7.27
CA LEU A 704 37.04 -9.83 5.97
C LEU A 704 36.07 -10.56 5.02
N LEU A 705 36.02 -11.90 5.09
CA LEU A 705 35.08 -12.72 4.29
C LEU A 705 33.96 -13.27 5.17
N PHE A 706 34.29 -13.96 6.26
CA PHE A 706 33.33 -14.67 7.12
C PHE A 706 33.47 -14.19 8.56
N GLY A 707 32.39 -13.79 9.18
CA GLY A 707 32.37 -13.51 10.61
C GLY A 707 32.54 -14.81 11.41
N ASN A 708 31.70 -15.81 11.18
CA ASN A 708 31.82 -17.14 11.83
C ASN A 708 31.62 -18.26 10.81
N VAL A 709 32.47 -19.28 10.89
CA VAL A 709 32.36 -20.55 10.13
C VAL A 709 32.12 -21.70 11.10
N VAL A 710 31.02 -22.44 10.91
CA VAL A 710 30.60 -23.52 11.83
C VAL A 710 31.13 -24.89 11.40
N THR A 711 30.92 -25.31 10.14
CA THR A 711 31.34 -26.63 9.67
C THR A 711 32.23 -26.62 8.45
N ALA A 712 31.81 -25.92 7.36
CA ALA A 712 32.59 -25.84 6.15
C ALA A 712 32.30 -24.55 5.37
N ALA A 713 33.36 -23.90 4.93
CA ALA A 713 33.32 -22.81 3.97
C ALA A 713 34.58 -22.86 3.09
N THR A 714 34.45 -22.44 1.85
CA THR A 714 35.60 -22.30 0.91
C THR A 714 35.61 -20.90 0.31
N ALA A 715 36.79 -20.39 0.05
CA ALA A 715 37.04 -19.12 -0.61
C ALA A 715 38.16 -19.22 -1.60
N SER A 716 37.94 -18.91 -2.88
CA SER A 716 38.95 -19.01 -3.91
C SER A 716 38.82 -17.95 -5.01
N ASP A 717 39.98 -17.57 -5.56
CA ASP A 717 40.02 -16.69 -6.75
C ASP A 717 39.26 -15.38 -6.55
N LEU A 718 39.58 -14.65 -5.48
CA LEU A 718 38.87 -13.40 -5.11
C LEU A 718 39.84 -12.33 -4.56
N ARG A 719 39.30 -11.13 -4.51
CA ARG A 719 40.01 -9.95 -4.01
C ARG A 719 39.39 -9.45 -2.71
N VAL A 720 40.22 -9.07 -1.78
CA VAL A 720 39.81 -8.52 -0.48
C VAL A 720 40.47 -7.18 -0.20
N ALA A 721 39.73 -6.28 0.40
CA ALA A 721 40.21 -5.07 1.01
C ALA A 721 39.35 -4.80 2.25
N GLY A 722 39.57 -3.72 2.95
CA GLY A 722 38.71 -3.29 4.04
C GLY A 722 39.44 -3.18 5.37
N GLU A 723 38.71 -2.75 6.37
CA GLU A 723 39.14 -2.50 7.71
C GLU A 723 38.28 -3.30 8.70
N ILE A 724 38.89 -3.72 9.80
CA ILE A 724 38.17 -4.31 10.92
C ILE A 724 38.44 -3.46 12.15
N SER A 725 37.38 -3.01 12.80
CA SER A 725 37.38 -2.35 14.08
C SER A 725 36.49 -3.11 15.07
N GLU A 726 37.02 -3.49 16.18
CA GLU A 726 36.31 -4.15 17.28
C GLU A 726 36.35 -3.26 18.51
N ASP A 727 35.20 -2.95 19.10
CA ASP A 727 35.05 -2.09 20.26
C ASP A 727 35.78 -0.74 20.12
N GLY A 728 35.79 -0.19 18.90
CA GLY A 728 36.49 1.04 18.57
C GLY A 728 38.01 0.92 18.39
N VAL A 729 38.55 -0.28 18.36
CA VAL A 729 39.98 -0.55 18.15
C VAL A 729 40.20 -1.18 16.78
N SER A 730 41.01 -0.52 15.94
CA SER A 730 41.39 -1.08 14.63
C SER A 730 42.25 -2.34 14.81
N ALA A 731 41.90 -3.40 14.07
CA ALA A 731 42.68 -4.64 14.04
C ALA A 731 44.00 -4.50 13.21
N GLY A 732 44.19 -3.37 12.53
CA GLY A 732 45.40 -3.11 11.74
C GLY A 732 45.54 -4.03 10.51
N VAL A 733 44.42 -4.36 9.87
CA VAL A 733 44.41 -5.19 8.66
C VAL A 733 45.05 -4.47 7.49
N GLY A 734 45.87 -5.16 6.73
CA GLY A 734 46.52 -4.63 5.53
C GLY A 734 47.11 -5.72 4.67
N VAL A 735 47.78 -5.35 3.57
CA VAL A 735 48.32 -6.26 2.55
C VAL A 735 49.20 -7.37 3.11
N ASP A 736 49.96 -7.07 4.16
CA ASP A 736 50.95 -8.01 4.73
C ASP A 736 50.31 -9.05 5.67
N ASN A 737 49.11 -8.82 6.19
CA ASN A 737 48.51 -9.65 7.24
C ASN A 737 47.04 -10.04 7.02
N PHE A 738 46.41 -9.58 5.98
CA PHE A 738 44.99 -9.80 5.73
C PHE A 738 44.57 -11.27 5.77
N SER A 739 45.46 -12.19 5.40
CA SER A 739 45.18 -13.62 5.38
C SER A 739 44.81 -14.19 6.76
N GLY A 740 45.27 -13.57 7.84
CA GLY A 740 44.88 -13.90 9.21
C GLY A 740 43.47 -13.38 9.61
N PHE A 741 42.85 -12.55 8.79
CA PHE A 741 41.57 -11.92 9.05
C PHE A 741 40.46 -12.35 8.09
N LEU A 742 40.65 -13.40 7.26
CA LEU A 742 39.64 -13.91 6.32
C LEU A 742 38.40 -14.45 7.03
N ALA A 743 38.61 -15.08 8.20
CA ALA A 743 37.55 -15.40 9.16
C ALA A 743 38.11 -15.21 10.57
N ASP A 744 37.23 -15.05 11.55
CA ASP A 744 37.65 -14.92 12.94
C ASP A 744 38.46 -16.17 13.40
N PRO A 745 39.61 -15.99 14.05
CA PRO A 745 40.41 -17.11 14.57
C PRO A 745 39.66 -17.99 15.58
N ALA A 746 38.67 -17.44 16.28
CA ALA A 746 37.84 -18.18 17.25
C ALA A 746 36.66 -18.90 16.60
N SER A 747 36.47 -18.84 15.27
CA SER A 747 35.52 -19.66 14.55
C SER A 747 35.77 -21.15 14.76
N ASN A 748 34.71 -21.97 14.82
CA ASN A 748 34.84 -23.41 15.05
C ASN A 748 35.67 -24.10 13.98
N VAL A 749 35.61 -23.61 12.76
CA VAL A 749 36.36 -24.11 11.60
C VAL A 749 36.90 -22.92 10.82
N GLN A 750 38.12 -23.01 10.35
CA GLN A 750 38.66 -22.03 9.42
C GLN A 750 38.28 -22.40 7.98
N PRO A 751 37.99 -21.42 7.11
CA PRO A 751 37.64 -21.69 5.71
C PRO A 751 38.86 -22.26 4.96
N THR A 752 38.60 -23.12 3.99
CA THR A 752 39.63 -23.53 3.01
C THR A 752 39.81 -22.40 2.01
N THR A 753 41.02 -21.89 1.87
CA THR A 753 41.29 -20.72 1.03
C THR A 753 42.37 -21.02 -0.04
N SER A 754 42.21 -20.43 -1.22
CA SER A 754 43.18 -20.47 -2.31
C SER A 754 43.10 -19.22 -3.19
N ASN A 755 44.23 -18.69 -3.65
CA ASN A 755 44.33 -17.56 -4.56
C ASN A 755 43.49 -16.33 -4.13
N ILE A 756 43.68 -15.89 -2.88
CA ILE A 756 43.05 -14.66 -2.37
C ILE A 756 44.11 -13.58 -2.38
N VAL A 757 43.81 -12.44 -2.97
CA VAL A 757 44.73 -11.32 -3.10
C VAL A 757 44.18 -10.05 -2.46
N TRP A 758 45.09 -9.25 -1.90
CA TRP A 758 44.73 -7.91 -1.41
C TRP A 758 44.45 -6.99 -2.61
N TYR A 759 43.36 -6.27 -2.55
CA TYR A 759 42.98 -5.28 -3.55
C TYR A 759 43.47 -3.91 -3.09
N GLU A 760 44.28 -3.27 -3.93
CA GLU A 760 44.69 -1.87 -3.79
C GLU A 760 43.94 -1.07 -4.86
N GLU A 761 43.24 0.02 -4.43
CA GLU A 761 42.55 0.92 -5.34
C GLU A 761 43.51 1.67 -6.28
#